data_3fcc88cab75c6099d602a7100b5b01ec
#
_entry.id   3fcc88cab75c6099d602a7100b5b01ec
#
_cell.length_a   1.000
_cell.length_b   1.000
_cell.length_c   1.000
_cell.angle_alpha   90.00
_cell.angle_beta   90.00
_cell.angle_gamma   90.00
#
_symmetry.space_group_name_H-M   'P 1'
#
loop_
_entity.id
_entity.type
_entity.pdbx_description
1 polymer ?
#
loop_
_entity_poly.entity_id
_entity_poly.type
_entity_poly.pdbx_seq_one_letter_code
_entity_poly.pdbx_strand_id
1 'polypeptide(L)'
;MVKQNLVIVESPTKAKTIERYLGKNFKVVASKGHLRDLPKSKMGVDIENNYEPHYISIRGKGDLIKSLKKEAAKADAVYLASDPDREGEAISWHLAHLLGLNLNDPIRVEFNEITKDAIKEAFKNPRTIDMDLVDAQQARRILDRLVGYTLSPILWKKVKKGLSAGRVQSIAVKLIIDRENEIKAFVPEEYWTLEGQFKKEKKAFTANYYGTTAEKASLEKEATVKSVMDELSEKKPFKVTKVTKKERRRNPAAPFTTSSLQQDASNRLNFRTRKTMMVAQQLYEGVSLGRSGSVGLITYMRTDSTRISASAQNEASEFIEKEFGKDYCLATKRTVKNAEGAQDAHEAIRPSSVLRTPDSIASYLTKDQLKLYTLIWSRFVASQMTAAVYDTVQVDLEQNNHVFKANGSTIKFAGYQKVYQDNAEAKKGNVLPEMQVGDEVQLAKLNPEQHFTQPPARYSEATLIKTLEEIGVGRPSTYAPTIETIQKRYYVKLVSKRFEPTELGYVVHQIIEQYFPNIVDTHFTASMEDNLDLVEEGKEEWVQVIDKFYQPFKIEVDKAEVEIEKVQIKDEPAGFNCEKCGHPMVIKLGRFGKFYACSNFPECHHTQAIVKDIGITCPTCGKGKVIERKSKKNRIFYGCDRYPECEFVSWDKPVGRNCPKCDHYLVEKKGRGGKQIACSNCDYKEDVQK
;
A
#
# COMPACT_ATOMS: atom_id res chain seq x y z
N MET A 1 9.38 27.84 -41.59
CA MET A 1 9.13 26.73 -40.69
C MET A 1 7.75 26.96 -40.10
N VAL A 2 6.88 25.94 -40.09
CA VAL A 2 5.59 26.04 -39.39
C VAL A 2 5.91 26.18 -37.94
N LYS A 3 5.53 27.28 -37.30
CA LYS A 3 5.66 27.47 -35.86
C LYS A 3 4.75 26.45 -35.16
N GLN A 4 5.23 25.87 -34.08
CA GLN A 4 4.52 24.86 -33.31
C GLN A 4 4.43 25.29 -31.86
N ASN A 5 3.31 24.98 -31.23
CA ASN A 5 3.16 25.11 -29.77
C ASN A 5 3.99 24.05 -29.07
N LEU A 6 4.68 24.43 -28.00
CA LEU A 6 5.43 23.48 -27.15
C LEU A 6 4.60 23.09 -25.96
N VAL A 7 4.50 21.79 -25.70
CA VAL A 7 3.89 21.24 -24.47
C VAL A 7 4.95 20.54 -23.67
N ILE A 8 5.06 20.84 -22.38
CA ILE A 8 6.01 20.21 -21.47
C ILE A 8 5.23 19.39 -20.44
N VAL A 9 5.52 18.08 -20.40
CA VAL A 9 4.94 17.12 -19.45
C VAL A 9 6.04 16.50 -18.59
N GLU A 10 5.69 15.70 -17.60
CA GLU A 10 6.68 15.11 -16.67
C GLU A 10 7.40 13.89 -17.23
N SER A 11 6.71 13.05 -18.01
CA SER A 11 7.27 11.77 -18.45
C SER A 11 7.29 11.60 -19.96
N PRO A 12 8.28 10.85 -20.51
CA PRO A 12 8.34 10.53 -21.93
C PRO A 12 7.13 9.72 -22.43
N THR A 13 6.51 8.92 -21.55
CA THR A 13 5.32 8.13 -21.91
C THR A 13 4.13 9.04 -22.12
N LYS A 14 3.88 9.98 -21.20
CA LYS A 14 2.86 11.04 -21.38
C LYS A 14 3.09 11.84 -22.66
N ALA A 15 4.34 12.25 -22.90
CA ALA A 15 4.67 13.03 -24.09
C ALA A 15 4.21 12.34 -25.38
N LYS A 16 4.55 11.07 -25.55
CA LYS A 16 4.13 10.28 -26.73
C LYS A 16 2.61 10.15 -26.87
N THR A 17 1.92 9.94 -25.74
CA THR A 17 0.47 9.76 -25.76
C THR A 17 -0.25 11.06 -26.11
N ILE A 18 0.15 12.18 -25.50
CA ILE A 18 -0.47 13.49 -25.67
C ILE A 18 -0.18 14.08 -27.04
N GLU A 19 1.08 14.01 -27.53
CA GLU A 19 1.48 14.50 -28.86
C GLU A 19 0.59 13.92 -29.96
N ARG A 20 0.29 12.64 -29.87
CA ARG A 20 -0.59 11.97 -30.83
C ARG A 20 -2.01 12.53 -30.83
N TYR A 21 -2.54 12.95 -29.66
CA TYR A 21 -3.89 13.50 -29.55
C TYR A 21 -3.98 14.95 -30.03
N LEU A 22 -2.93 15.72 -29.82
CA LEU A 22 -2.87 17.14 -30.20
C LEU A 22 -2.53 17.36 -31.68
N GLY A 23 -1.81 16.41 -32.33
CA GLY A 23 -1.48 16.47 -33.73
C GLY A 23 -0.28 17.38 -34.07
N LYS A 24 -0.10 17.70 -35.37
CA LYS A 24 1.14 18.28 -35.94
C LYS A 24 1.45 19.71 -35.46
N ASN A 25 0.48 20.44 -34.95
CA ASN A 25 0.65 21.83 -34.48
C ASN A 25 1.29 21.92 -33.07
N PHE A 26 1.49 20.80 -32.43
CA PHE A 26 2.07 20.71 -31.09
C PHE A 26 3.29 19.81 -31.09
N LYS A 27 4.31 20.23 -30.39
CA LYS A 27 5.47 19.43 -30.02
C LYS A 27 5.41 19.14 -28.55
N VAL A 28 5.44 17.87 -28.16
CA VAL A 28 5.36 17.48 -26.72
C VAL A 28 6.71 16.94 -26.29
N VAL A 29 7.24 17.47 -25.19
CA VAL A 29 8.52 17.08 -24.60
C VAL A 29 8.37 16.76 -23.12
N ALA A 30 9.34 16.04 -22.53
CA ALA A 30 9.30 15.65 -21.13
C ALA A 30 10.38 16.33 -20.30
N SER A 31 10.01 16.88 -19.14
CA SER A 31 10.94 17.41 -18.13
C SER A 31 11.65 16.30 -17.34
N LYS A 32 11.11 15.09 -17.37
CA LYS A 32 11.58 13.94 -16.59
C LYS A 32 11.60 14.25 -15.08
N GLY A 33 10.54 14.84 -14.56
CA GLY A 33 10.34 15.29 -13.18
C GLY A 33 10.93 16.66 -12.91
N HIS A 34 11.20 16.97 -11.65
CA HIS A 34 11.75 18.26 -11.23
C HIS A 34 13.09 18.61 -11.87
N LEU A 35 13.26 19.88 -12.21
CA LEU A 35 14.50 20.46 -12.76
C LEU A 35 15.22 21.36 -11.75
N ARG A 36 14.51 21.89 -10.74
CA ARG A 36 15.05 22.68 -9.63
C ARG A 36 14.64 22.01 -8.32
N ASP A 37 15.48 22.11 -7.31
CA ASP A 37 15.22 21.66 -5.93
C ASP A 37 16.13 22.42 -4.97
N LEU A 38 15.87 22.30 -3.66
CA LEU A 38 16.77 22.78 -2.62
C LEU A 38 18.12 22.03 -2.67
N PRO A 39 19.26 22.68 -2.32
CA PRO A 39 20.57 22.05 -2.31
C PRO A 39 20.60 20.77 -1.45
N LYS A 40 21.26 19.70 -1.93
CA LYS A 40 21.37 18.44 -1.17
C LYS A 40 22.33 18.47 0.01
N SER A 41 23.25 19.40 0.06
CA SER A 41 24.33 19.46 1.07
C SER A 41 24.19 20.59 2.09
N LYS A 42 23.18 21.46 1.92
CA LYS A 42 22.93 22.61 2.77
C LYS A 42 21.44 22.69 3.10
N MET A 43 21.08 23.44 4.13
CA MET A 43 19.69 23.73 4.49
C MET A 43 18.93 24.27 3.26
N GLY A 44 19.45 25.34 2.65
CA GLY A 44 18.88 25.92 1.43
C GLY A 44 17.56 26.66 1.67
N VAL A 45 17.30 27.03 2.92
CA VAL A 45 16.17 27.84 3.38
C VAL A 45 16.74 28.95 4.25
N ASP A 46 16.40 30.20 3.95
CA ASP A 46 16.78 31.37 4.73
C ASP A 46 15.72 31.61 5.81
N ILE A 47 16.02 31.16 7.03
CA ILE A 47 15.09 31.18 8.16
C ILE A 47 14.82 32.62 8.61
N GLU A 48 15.83 33.50 8.55
CA GLU A 48 15.72 34.88 9.00
C GLU A 48 14.97 35.77 8.00
N ASN A 49 14.92 35.32 6.73
CA ASN A 49 14.21 36.01 5.65
C ASN A 49 12.94 35.24 5.25
N ASN A 50 11.97 35.13 6.13
CA ASN A 50 10.67 34.52 5.90
C ASN A 50 10.75 33.11 5.27
N TYR A 51 11.75 32.30 5.65
CA TYR A 51 11.96 30.94 5.16
C TYR A 51 12.18 30.85 3.64
N GLU A 52 12.72 31.88 3.00
CA GLU A 52 12.93 31.96 1.56
C GLU A 52 13.74 30.75 1.05
N PRO A 53 13.23 29.97 0.08
CA PRO A 53 13.92 28.80 -0.43
C PRO A 53 14.92 29.13 -1.53
N HIS A 54 16.18 28.74 -1.37
CA HIS A 54 17.22 28.86 -2.40
C HIS A 54 17.21 27.68 -3.35
N TYR A 55 16.38 27.75 -4.40
CA TYR A 55 16.31 26.71 -5.41
C TYR A 55 17.48 26.74 -6.37
N ILE A 56 18.09 25.57 -6.60
CA ILE A 56 19.15 25.38 -7.60
C ILE A 56 18.74 24.36 -8.66
N SER A 57 19.34 24.42 -9.84
CA SER A 57 19.17 23.40 -10.87
C SER A 57 19.70 22.04 -10.37
N ILE A 58 18.95 20.99 -10.56
CA ILE A 58 19.33 19.65 -10.15
C ILE A 58 20.54 19.19 -10.95
N ARG A 59 21.58 18.70 -10.25
CA ARG A 59 22.81 18.19 -10.88
C ARG A 59 22.48 17.09 -11.88
N GLY A 60 23.03 17.19 -13.11
CA GLY A 60 22.78 16.26 -14.22
C GLY A 60 21.57 16.59 -15.09
N LYS A 61 20.84 17.68 -14.80
CA LYS A 61 19.72 18.16 -15.61
C LYS A 61 20.08 19.30 -16.58
N GLY A 62 21.32 19.80 -16.54
CA GLY A 62 21.74 20.97 -17.32
C GLY A 62 21.49 20.87 -18.82
N ASP A 63 21.81 19.73 -19.44
CA ASP A 63 21.60 19.52 -20.88
C ASP A 63 20.11 19.47 -21.24
N LEU A 64 19.29 18.88 -20.36
CA LEU A 64 17.83 18.86 -20.53
C LEU A 64 17.27 20.29 -20.45
N ILE A 65 17.71 21.09 -19.44
CA ILE A 65 17.30 22.50 -19.31
C ILE A 65 17.68 23.30 -20.54
N LYS A 66 18.91 23.16 -21.05
CA LYS A 66 19.36 23.82 -22.28
C LYS A 66 18.49 23.40 -23.47
N SER A 67 18.17 22.13 -23.60
CA SER A 67 17.30 21.62 -24.65
C SER A 67 15.90 22.23 -24.58
N LEU A 68 15.29 22.25 -23.37
CA LEU A 68 13.96 22.83 -23.18
C LEU A 68 13.92 24.32 -23.49
N LYS A 69 14.95 25.11 -23.08
CA LYS A 69 15.09 26.51 -23.42
C LYS A 69 15.17 26.73 -24.95
N LYS A 70 15.94 25.87 -25.65
CA LYS A 70 16.06 25.95 -27.11
C LYS A 70 14.74 25.65 -27.82
N GLU A 71 13.95 24.70 -27.30
CA GLU A 71 12.64 24.39 -27.88
C GLU A 71 11.61 25.47 -27.55
N ALA A 72 11.59 25.99 -26.31
CA ALA A 72 10.70 27.08 -25.93
C ALA A 72 10.93 28.35 -26.75
N ALA A 73 12.20 28.71 -27.01
CA ALA A 73 12.55 29.87 -27.84
C ALA A 73 12.08 29.78 -29.31
N LYS A 74 11.74 28.57 -29.78
CA LYS A 74 11.26 28.35 -31.17
C LYS A 74 9.74 28.25 -31.23
N ALA A 75 9.09 28.04 -30.11
CA ALA A 75 7.65 27.83 -30.04
C ALA A 75 6.87 29.13 -30.15
N ASP A 76 5.63 29.05 -30.66
CA ASP A 76 4.69 30.18 -30.67
C ASP A 76 4.08 30.40 -29.26
N ALA A 77 3.77 29.31 -28.57
CA ALA A 77 3.31 29.29 -27.21
C ALA A 77 3.87 28.08 -26.46
N VAL A 78 4.03 28.20 -25.17
CA VAL A 78 4.50 27.12 -24.28
C VAL A 78 3.39 26.79 -23.27
N TYR A 79 3.03 25.51 -23.23
CA TYR A 79 2.07 24.98 -22.28
C TYR A 79 2.73 24.00 -21.31
N LEU A 80 2.38 24.09 -20.03
CA LEU A 80 2.90 23.26 -18.95
C LEU A 80 1.78 22.31 -18.52
N ALA A 81 1.94 21.02 -18.83
CA ALA A 81 0.91 20.00 -18.69
C ALA A 81 1.36 18.86 -17.76
N SER A 82 1.86 19.22 -16.57
CA SER A 82 2.20 18.30 -15.49
C SER A 82 0.94 17.77 -14.80
N ASP A 83 1.12 16.77 -13.88
CA ASP A 83 0.02 16.15 -13.14
C ASP A 83 -0.85 17.17 -12.40
N PRO A 84 -2.14 16.85 -12.16
CA PRO A 84 -3.08 17.77 -11.54
C PRO A 84 -3.00 17.75 -10.01
N ASP A 85 -1.79 17.74 -9.44
CA ASP A 85 -1.55 17.85 -8.00
C ASP A 85 -0.56 18.98 -7.70
N ARG A 86 -0.41 19.33 -6.41
CA ARG A 86 0.52 20.40 -5.98
C ARG A 86 1.98 20.14 -6.40
N GLU A 87 2.37 18.87 -6.56
CA GLU A 87 3.71 18.53 -7.05
C GLU A 87 3.87 18.88 -8.54
N GLY A 88 2.84 18.59 -9.37
CA GLY A 88 2.80 18.98 -10.77
C GLY A 88 2.72 20.49 -10.96
N GLU A 89 1.99 21.19 -10.07
CA GLU A 89 1.94 22.66 -10.09
C GLU A 89 3.31 23.27 -9.81
N ALA A 90 4.02 22.78 -8.79
CA ALA A 90 5.38 23.22 -8.46
C ALA A 90 6.37 22.90 -9.61
N ILE A 91 6.23 21.75 -10.29
CA ILE A 91 7.04 21.44 -11.47
C ILE A 91 6.79 22.47 -12.58
N SER A 92 5.52 22.82 -12.84
CA SER A 92 5.14 23.84 -13.81
C SER A 92 5.71 25.21 -13.46
N TRP A 93 5.59 25.62 -12.20
CA TRP A 93 6.17 26.88 -11.70
C TRP A 93 7.69 26.93 -11.86
N HIS A 94 8.39 25.84 -11.51
CA HIS A 94 9.82 25.73 -11.70
C HIS A 94 10.23 25.79 -13.19
N LEU A 95 9.43 25.20 -14.07
CA LEU A 95 9.64 25.27 -15.53
C LEU A 95 9.42 26.69 -16.03
N ALA A 96 8.33 27.36 -15.61
CA ALA A 96 8.06 28.75 -16.01
C ALA A 96 9.21 29.66 -15.65
N HIS A 97 9.71 29.56 -14.42
CA HIS A 97 10.88 30.33 -13.96
C HIS A 97 12.15 30.02 -14.79
N LEU A 98 12.45 28.75 -15.08
CA LEU A 98 13.63 28.36 -15.87
C LEU A 98 13.55 28.84 -17.34
N LEU A 99 12.35 28.90 -17.89
CA LEU A 99 12.10 29.27 -19.28
C LEU A 99 11.82 30.77 -19.46
N GLY A 100 11.66 31.51 -18.36
CA GLY A 100 11.33 32.95 -18.40
C GLY A 100 9.91 33.22 -18.88
N LEU A 101 8.95 32.33 -18.56
CA LEU A 101 7.54 32.51 -18.91
C LEU A 101 6.85 33.43 -17.90
N ASN A 102 5.87 34.21 -18.36
CA ASN A 102 5.06 35.04 -17.48
C ASN A 102 4.02 34.18 -16.75
N LEU A 103 3.99 34.22 -15.43
CA LEU A 103 3.09 33.42 -14.59
C LEU A 103 1.62 33.85 -14.72
N ASN A 104 1.36 35.08 -15.18
CA ASN A 104 0.00 35.60 -15.40
C ASN A 104 -0.60 35.18 -16.74
N ASP A 105 0.19 34.51 -17.61
CA ASP A 105 -0.31 33.98 -18.86
C ASP A 105 -1.00 32.61 -18.65
N PRO A 106 -2.00 32.25 -19.48
CA PRO A 106 -2.68 30.95 -19.39
C PRO A 106 -1.82 29.83 -19.99
N ILE A 107 -0.78 29.45 -19.25
CA ILE A 107 0.23 28.46 -19.68
C ILE A 107 0.05 27.08 -19.06
N ARG A 108 -0.81 26.94 -18.05
CA ARG A 108 -1.07 25.69 -17.32
C ARG A 108 -2.25 24.94 -17.91
N VAL A 109 -2.04 23.65 -18.22
CA VAL A 109 -3.08 22.75 -18.71
C VAL A 109 -3.19 21.55 -17.80
N GLU A 110 -4.41 21.25 -17.35
CA GLU A 110 -4.70 20.14 -16.43
C GLU A 110 -5.69 19.15 -17.01
N PHE A 111 -5.51 17.87 -16.64
CA PHE A 111 -6.43 16.82 -17.01
C PHE A 111 -6.32 15.65 -16.02
N ASN A 112 -7.46 15.10 -15.64
CA ASN A 112 -7.53 13.97 -14.71
C ASN A 112 -7.34 12.61 -15.40
N GLU A 113 -7.43 12.55 -16.73
CA GLU A 113 -7.22 11.35 -17.52
C GLU A 113 -6.56 11.67 -18.87
N ILE A 114 -5.77 10.73 -19.39
CA ILE A 114 -5.05 10.91 -20.65
C ILE A 114 -5.83 10.21 -21.77
N THR A 115 -6.99 10.77 -22.10
CA THR A 115 -7.83 10.41 -23.24
C THR A 115 -7.84 11.52 -24.29
N LYS A 116 -8.23 11.18 -25.52
CA LYS A 116 -8.23 12.16 -26.62
C LYS A 116 -9.14 13.36 -26.33
N ASP A 117 -10.32 13.07 -25.78
CA ASP A 117 -11.35 14.09 -25.55
C ASP A 117 -10.98 14.95 -24.34
N ALA A 118 -10.54 14.36 -23.23
CA ALA A 118 -10.08 15.11 -22.06
C ALA A 118 -8.89 16.02 -22.39
N ILE A 119 -7.90 15.52 -23.14
CA ILE A 119 -6.75 16.34 -23.57
C ILE A 119 -7.19 17.49 -24.45
N LYS A 120 -8.04 17.25 -25.46
CA LYS A 120 -8.51 18.31 -26.34
C LYS A 120 -9.33 19.38 -25.60
N GLU A 121 -10.13 18.96 -24.64
CA GLU A 121 -10.93 19.90 -23.84
C GLU A 121 -10.04 20.73 -22.93
N ALA A 122 -9.06 20.11 -22.25
CA ALA A 122 -8.11 20.80 -21.39
C ALA A 122 -7.33 21.90 -22.14
N PHE A 123 -6.94 21.64 -23.39
CA PHE A 123 -6.22 22.63 -24.21
C PHE A 123 -7.08 23.75 -24.75
N LYS A 124 -8.39 23.70 -24.63
CA LYS A 124 -9.28 24.85 -24.92
C LYS A 124 -9.33 25.85 -23.77
N ASN A 125 -9.08 25.39 -22.56
CA ASN A 125 -9.22 26.15 -21.33
C ASN A 125 -7.94 26.14 -20.48
N PRO A 126 -6.80 26.63 -21.02
CA PRO A 126 -5.59 26.76 -20.22
C PRO A 126 -5.79 27.83 -19.12
N ARG A 127 -5.16 27.64 -17.99
CA ARG A 127 -5.20 28.60 -16.86
C ARG A 127 -3.81 29.16 -16.54
N THR A 128 -3.77 30.12 -15.64
CA THR A 128 -2.54 30.57 -14.98
C THR A 128 -2.03 29.52 -14.02
N ILE A 129 -0.77 29.62 -13.60
CA ILE A 129 -0.24 28.82 -12.48
C ILE A 129 -0.95 29.24 -11.21
N ASP A 130 -1.41 28.26 -10.45
CA ASP A 130 -2.03 28.44 -9.15
C ASP A 130 -0.94 28.55 -8.09
N MET A 131 -0.77 29.77 -7.55
CA MET A 131 0.28 30.04 -6.57
C MET A 131 -0.03 29.45 -5.19
N ASP A 132 -1.30 29.25 -4.83
CA ASP A 132 -1.67 28.62 -3.56
C ASP A 132 -1.24 27.15 -3.53
N LEU A 133 -1.42 26.42 -4.66
CA LEU A 133 -0.88 25.08 -4.84
C LEU A 133 0.65 25.03 -4.79
N VAL A 134 1.32 26.01 -5.41
CA VAL A 134 2.78 26.15 -5.37
C VAL A 134 3.25 26.36 -3.95
N ASP A 135 2.60 27.27 -3.23
CA ASP A 135 2.95 27.65 -1.84
C ASP A 135 2.72 26.49 -0.87
N ALA A 136 1.64 25.73 -1.05
CA ALA A 136 1.40 24.51 -0.27
C ALA A 136 2.50 23.47 -0.49
N GLN A 137 2.96 23.27 -1.72
CA GLN A 137 4.08 22.37 -2.03
C GLN A 137 5.40 22.90 -1.47
N GLN A 138 5.68 24.21 -1.60
CA GLN A 138 6.86 24.86 -1.02
C GLN A 138 6.87 24.70 0.50
N ALA A 139 5.77 25.03 1.16
CA ALA A 139 5.63 24.88 2.62
C ALA A 139 5.94 23.46 3.07
N ARG A 140 5.35 22.46 2.45
CA ARG A 140 5.66 21.04 2.72
C ARG A 140 7.14 20.74 2.52
N ARG A 141 7.71 21.21 1.40
CA ARG A 141 9.12 20.96 1.07
C ARG A 141 10.06 21.59 2.08
N ILE A 142 9.75 22.80 2.53
CA ILE A 142 10.51 23.54 3.53
C ILE A 142 10.38 22.87 4.90
N LEU A 143 9.17 22.52 5.35
CA LEU A 143 8.95 21.81 6.61
C LEU A 143 9.74 20.50 6.68
N ASP A 144 9.65 19.68 5.63
CA ASP A 144 10.38 18.41 5.55
C ASP A 144 11.89 18.63 5.51
N ARG A 145 12.34 19.78 4.95
CA ARG A 145 13.74 20.19 4.94
C ARG A 145 14.18 20.61 6.34
N LEU A 146 13.45 21.48 7.02
CA LEU A 146 13.75 21.93 8.38
C LEU A 146 13.85 20.73 9.33
N VAL A 147 12.86 19.87 9.36
CA VAL A 147 12.87 18.67 10.20
C VAL A 147 14.01 17.73 9.84
N GLY A 148 14.12 17.37 8.56
CA GLY A 148 15.07 16.34 8.12
C GLY A 148 16.53 16.77 8.24
N TYR A 149 16.85 18.02 7.96
CA TYR A 149 18.22 18.54 8.00
C TYR A 149 18.66 18.95 9.41
N THR A 150 17.73 19.14 10.32
CA THR A 150 18.02 19.39 11.72
C THR A 150 18.14 18.08 12.50
N LEU A 151 17.16 17.18 12.41
CA LEU A 151 17.16 15.94 13.19
C LEU A 151 18.18 14.91 12.68
N SER A 152 18.38 14.80 11.36
CA SER A 152 19.28 13.79 10.83
C SER A 152 20.74 13.95 11.30
N PRO A 153 21.34 15.14 11.33
CA PRO A 153 22.68 15.35 11.89
C PRO A 153 22.79 14.97 13.38
N ILE A 154 21.76 15.30 14.18
CA ILE A 154 21.71 14.89 15.59
C ILE A 154 21.76 13.38 15.70
N LEU A 155 20.90 12.66 14.95
CA LEU A 155 20.90 11.20 14.91
C LEU A 155 22.25 10.63 14.42
N TRP A 156 22.92 11.31 13.47
CA TRP A 156 24.22 10.84 12.98
C TRP A 156 25.33 10.99 14.02
N LYS A 157 25.30 12.07 14.78
CA LYS A 157 26.28 12.38 15.84
C LYS A 157 26.07 11.48 17.07
N LYS A 158 24.80 11.24 17.41
CA LYS A 158 24.43 10.60 18.69
C LYS A 158 24.15 9.09 18.55
N VAL A 159 23.76 8.60 17.36
CA VAL A 159 23.42 7.19 17.11
C VAL A 159 24.29 6.62 15.99
N LYS A 160 23.98 6.94 14.71
CA LYS A 160 24.69 6.38 13.55
C LYS A 160 24.49 7.21 12.28
N LYS A 161 25.55 7.33 11.46
CA LYS A 161 25.47 7.96 10.14
C LYS A 161 24.45 7.28 9.22
N GLY A 162 23.72 8.08 8.45
CA GLY A 162 22.79 7.60 7.43
C GLY A 162 21.36 7.40 7.94
N LEU A 163 21.06 7.71 9.21
CA LEU A 163 19.70 7.78 9.73
C LEU A 163 18.99 9.04 9.23
N SER A 164 17.66 9.04 9.24
CA SER A 164 16.84 10.22 8.94
C SER A 164 15.59 10.22 9.81
N ALA A 165 15.14 11.40 10.18
CA ALA A 165 13.84 11.60 10.80
C ALA A 165 12.99 12.48 9.90
N GLY A 166 11.68 12.36 10.02
CA GLY A 166 10.69 13.14 9.31
C GLY A 166 9.33 12.93 9.95
N ARG A 167 8.43 13.89 9.87
CA ARG A 167 7.13 13.90 10.55
C ARG A 167 6.33 12.60 10.33
N VAL A 168 5.86 12.36 9.12
CA VAL A 168 5.07 11.16 8.76
C VAL A 168 5.85 9.86 9.00
N GLN A 169 7.16 9.86 8.73
CA GLN A 169 8.04 8.72 8.96
C GLN A 169 8.09 8.33 10.44
N SER A 170 8.23 9.31 11.34
CA SER A 170 8.33 9.07 12.79
C SER A 170 7.02 8.56 13.37
N ILE A 171 5.88 9.10 12.93
CA ILE A 171 4.55 8.57 13.29
C ILE A 171 4.37 7.12 12.82
N ALA A 172 4.76 6.80 11.59
CA ALA A 172 4.64 5.43 11.08
C ALA A 172 5.47 4.43 11.92
N VAL A 173 6.67 4.82 12.35
CA VAL A 173 7.51 4.01 13.25
C VAL A 173 6.88 3.88 14.63
N LYS A 174 6.37 5.00 15.20
CA LYS A 174 5.66 5.02 16.49
C LYS A 174 4.50 4.03 16.49
N LEU A 175 3.60 4.10 15.51
CA LEU A 175 2.44 3.21 15.43
C LEU A 175 2.85 1.72 15.44
N ILE A 176 3.93 1.37 14.75
CA ILE A 176 4.44 0.00 14.71
C ILE A 176 5.01 -0.41 16.08
N ILE A 177 5.71 0.49 16.77
CA ILE A 177 6.28 0.25 18.09
C ILE A 177 5.18 0.14 19.16
N ASP A 178 4.22 1.05 19.15
CA ASP A 178 3.08 1.02 20.07
C ASP A 178 2.31 -0.30 19.94
N ARG A 179 2.05 -0.74 18.69
CA ARG A 179 1.44 -2.04 18.43
C ARG A 179 2.27 -3.21 18.94
N GLU A 180 3.57 -3.17 18.84
CA GLU A 180 4.46 -4.21 19.38
C GLU A 180 4.45 -4.21 20.91
N ASN A 181 4.35 -3.04 21.54
CA ASN A 181 4.21 -2.90 22.98
C ASN A 181 2.85 -3.42 23.48
N GLU A 182 1.76 -3.11 22.76
CA GLU A 182 0.43 -3.70 23.01
C GLU A 182 0.47 -5.24 22.97
N ILE A 183 1.13 -5.81 21.96
CA ILE A 183 1.27 -7.25 21.80
C ILE A 183 2.06 -7.87 22.96
N LYS A 184 3.14 -7.22 23.39
CA LYS A 184 3.98 -7.70 24.50
C LYS A 184 3.28 -7.62 25.86
N ALA A 185 2.45 -6.60 26.05
CA ALA A 185 1.68 -6.39 27.27
C ALA A 185 0.38 -7.24 27.33
N PHE A 186 0.00 -7.83 26.20
CA PHE A 186 -1.26 -8.57 26.10
C PHE A 186 -1.21 -9.86 26.91
N VAL A 187 -2.23 -10.03 27.74
CA VAL A 187 -2.46 -11.26 28.52
C VAL A 187 -3.64 -12.02 27.90
N PRO A 188 -3.42 -13.23 27.36
CA PRO A 188 -4.50 -14.02 26.81
C PRO A 188 -5.50 -14.43 27.88
N GLU A 189 -6.79 -14.21 27.62
CA GLU A 189 -7.90 -14.65 28.47
C GLU A 189 -8.56 -15.88 27.84
N GLU A 190 -8.84 -16.87 28.66
CA GLU A 190 -9.54 -18.10 28.25
C GLU A 190 -11.03 -17.80 28.04
N TYR A 191 -11.57 -18.32 26.97
CA TYR A 191 -13.01 -18.39 26.75
C TYR A 191 -13.37 -19.63 25.94
N TRP A 192 -14.62 -20.03 26.02
CA TRP A 192 -15.12 -21.22 25.36
C TRP A 192 -16.25 -20.88 24.41
N THR A 193 -16.39 -21.69 23.37
CA THR A 193 -17.56 -21.71 22.51
C THR A 193 -18.18 -23.10 22.57
N LEU A 194 -19.49 -23.16 22.52
CA LEU A 194 -20.23 -24.43 22.46
C LEU A 194 -21.08 -24.42 21.20
N GLU A 195 -20.67 -25.19 20.21
CA GLU A 195 -21.41 -25.40 18.98
C GLU A 195 -22.23 -26.69 19.08
N GLY A 196 -23.51 -26.62 18.75
CA GLY A 196 -24.36 -27.78 18.60
C GLY A 196 -24.54 -28.13 17.12
N GLN A 197 -24.39 -29.41 16.79
CA GLN A 197 -24.78 -29.97 15.50
C GLN A 197 -26.20 -30.50 15.63
N PHE A 198 -27.09 -29.96 14.84
CA PHE A 198 -28.52 -30.27 14.85
C PHE A 198 -28.97 -30.90 13.55
N LYS A 199 -30.05 -31.67 13.62
CA LYS A 199 -30.73 -32.25 12.47
C LYS A 199 -32.23 -31.95 12.52
N LYS A 200 -32.74 -31.46 11.38
CA LYS A 200 -34.18 -31.44 11.13
C LYS A 200 -34.43 -32.37 9.91
N GLU A 201 -35.15 -33.47 10.14
CA GLU A 201 -35.31 -34.52 9.16
C GLU A 201 -33.94 -35.05 8.66
N LYS A 202 -33.65 -34.87 7.34
CA LYS A 202 -32.38 -35.30 6.71
C LYS A 202 -31.33 -34.19 6.58
N LYS A 203 -31.64 -32.94 6.99
CA LYS A 203 -30.74 -31.80 6.86
C LYS A 203 -30.03 -31.48 8.17
N ALA A 204 -28.71 -31.49 8.12
CA ALA A 204 -27.85 -31.08 9.27
C ALA A 204 -27.52 -29.60 9.18
N PHE A 205 -27.42 -28.95 10.32
CA PHE A 205 -26.98 -27.55 10.48
C PHE A 205 -26.31 -27.35 11.82
N THR A 206 -25.64 -26.23 12.00
CA THR A 206 -25.00 -25.86 13.29
C THR A 206 -25.66 -24.66 13.92
N ALA A 207 -25.65 -24.63 15.25
CA ALA A 207 -26.06 -23.48 16.04
C ALA A 207 -25.08 -23.27 17.20
N ASN A 208 -24.86 -22.03 17.55
CA ASN A 208 -23.96 -21.67 18.66
C ASN A 208 -24.76 -21.38 19.93
N TYR A 209 -24.25 -21.82 21.05
CA TYR A 209 -24.82 -21.51 22.36
C TYR A 209 -24.85 -19.97 22.56
N TYR A 210 -25.97 -19.48 23.02
CA TYR A 210 -26.16 -18.06 23.26
C TYR A 210 -26.19 -17.72 24.73
N GLY A 211 -26.75 -18.60 25.53
CA GLY A 211 -27.03 -18.40 26.97
C GLY A 211 -28.34 -19.02 27.36
N THR A 212 -29.02 -18.37 28.27
CA THR A 212 -30.35 -18.78 28.71
C THR A 212 -31.44 -17.96 28.01
N THR A 213 -32.71 -18.31 28.29
CA THR A 213 -33.85 -17.51 27.82
C THR A 213 -33.87 -16.11 28.45
N ALA A 214 -33.26 -15.93 29.62
CA ALA A 214 -33.20 -14.65 30.33
C ALA A 214 -32.06 -13.77 29.85
N GLU A 215 -30.85 -14.35 29.61
CA GLU A 215 -29.66 -13.55 29.32
C GLU A 215 -28.64 -14.29 28.44
N LYS A 216 -27.79 -13.48 27.78
CA LYS A 216 -26.63 -13.99 27.08
C LYS A 216 -25.58 -14.43 28.11
N ALA A 217 -25.06 -15.66 28.00
CA ALA A 217 -24.03 -16.18 28.86
C ALA A 217 -22.62 -16.08 28.22
N SER A 218 -21.62 -15.84 29.07
CA SER A 218 -20.21 -15.97 28.73
C SER A 218 -19.71 -17.33 29.25
N LEU A 219 -19.05 -18.09 28.39
CA LEU A 219 -18.44 -19.36 28.77
C LEU A 219 -16.94 -19.13 29.00
N GLU A 220 -16.60 -18.75 30.26
CA GLU A 220 -15.23 -18.33 30.61
C GLU A 220 -14.34 -19.51 31.03
N LYS A 221 -14.93 -20.64 31.45
CA LYS A 221 -14.20 -21.78 32.02
C LYS A 221 -14.80 -23.10 31.56
N GLU A 222 -13.97 -24.12 31.46
CA GLU A 222 -14.39 -25.49 31.12
C GLU A 222 -15.54 -26.01 32.03
N ALA A 223 -15.47 -25.71 33.33
CA ALA A 223 -16.49 -26.13 34.30
C ALA A 223 -17.89 -25.57 33.96
N THR A 224 -17.96 -24.31 33.52
CA THR A 224 -19.22 -23.68 33.07
C THR A 224 -19.79 -24.37 31.83
N VAL A 225 -18.91 -24.71 30.89
CA VAL A 225 -19.31 -25.44 29.67
C VAL A 225 -19.83 -26.84 30.01
N LYS A 226 -19.14 -27.57 30.89
CA LYS A 226 -19.57 -28.88 31.35
C LYS A 226 -20.94 -28.84 32.04
N SER A 227 -21.15 -27.86 32.93
CA SER A 227 -22.45 -27.68 33.59
C SER A 227 -23.58 -27.47 32.56
N VAL A 228 -23.37 -26.62 31.56
CA VAL A 228 -24.34 -26.43 30.50
C VAL A 228 -24.58 -27.72 29.72
N MET A 229 -23.52 -28.48 29.41
CA MET A 229 -23.65 -29.74 28.66
C MET A 229 -24.37 -30.83 29.44
N ASP A 230 -24.17 -30.89 30.75
CA ASP A 230 -24.83 -31.87 31.65
C ASP A 230 -26.34 -31.59 31.79
N GLU A 231 -26.77 -30.36 31.64
CA GLU A 231 -28.18 -29.95 31.65
C GLU A 231 -28.90 -30.22 30.31
N LEU A 232 -28.13 -30.48 29.23
CA LEU A 232 -28.64 -30.75 27.89
C LEU A 232 -28.71 -32.25 27.61
N SER A 233 -29.70 -32.67 26.82
CA SER A 233 -29.92 -34.07 26.48
C SER A 233 -30.04 -34.28 24.99
N GLU A 234 -29.20 -35.16 24.44
CA GLU A 234 -29.31 -35.58 23.04
C GLU A 234 -30.59 -36.37 22.75
N LYS A 235 -31.19 -36.97 23.80
CA LYS A 235 -32.42 -37.77 23.68
C LYS A 235 -33.69 -36.93 23.62
N LYS A 236 -33.64 -35.69 24.09
CA LYS A 236 -34.78 -34.77 24.07
C LYS A 236 -34.61 -33.80 22.86
N PRO A 237 -35.68 -33.53 22.10
CA PRO A 237 -35.60 -32.55 21.02
C PRO A 237 -35.45 -31.14 21.59
N PHE A 238 -34.76 -30.29 20.82
CA PHE A 238 -34.79 -28.85 21.00
C PHE A 238 -36.02 -28.27 20.32
N LYS A 239 -36.68 -27.32 20.95
CA LYS A 239 -37.84 -26.64 20.38
C LYS A 239 -37.42 -25.33 19.73
N VAL A 240 -37.93 -25.06 18.55
CA VAL A 240 -37.80 -23.77 17.89
C VAL A 240 -38.72 -22.76 18.60
N THR A 241 -38.13 -21.82 19.33
CA THR A 241 -38.89 -20.80 20.09
C THR A 241 -39.04 -19.49 19.33
N LYS A 242 -38.09 -19.19 18.43
CA LYS A 242 -38.13 -17.96 17.63
C LYS A 242 -37.53 -18.17 16.26
N VAL A 243 -38.20 -17.62 15.24
CA VAL A 243 -37.70 -17.52 13.87
C VAL A 243 -37.78 -16.08 13.40
N THR A 244 -36.65 -15.49 13.08
CA THR A 244 -36.57 -14.12 12.60
C THR A 244 -36.05 -14.13 11.17
N LYS A 245 -36.88 -13.72 10.23
CA LYS A 245 -36.52 -13.54 8.82
C LYS A 245 -36.37 -12.06 8.54
N LYS A 246 -35.24 -11.64 7.94
CA LYS A 246 -34.97 -10.26 7.57
C LYS A 246 -34.28 -10.18 6.21
N GLU A 247 -34.64 -9.18 5.44
CA GLU A 247 -33.89 -8.80 4.25
C GLU A 247 -32.73 -7.86 4.67
N ARG A 248 -31.54 -8.18 4.27
CA ARG A 248 -30.34 -7.35 4.50
C ARG A 248 -29.78 -6.87 3.17
N ARG A 249 -29.67 -5.57 3.01
CA ARG A 249 -29.03 -4.93 1.86
C ARG A 249 -27.59 -4.62 2.17
N ARG A 250 -26.71 -4.93 1.23
CA ARG A 250 -25.30 -4.58 1.29
C ARG A 250 -24.90 -3.72 0.11
N ASN A 251 -24.53 -2.48 0.41
CA ASN A 251 -24.08 -1.53 -0.61
C ASN A 251 -22.66 -1.86 -1.08
N PRO A 252 -22.32 -1.60 -2.36
CA PRO A 252 -20.94 -1.65 -2.81
C PRO A 252 -20.13 -0.55 -2.12
N ALA A 253 -18.84 -0.79 -1.98
CA ALA A 253 -17.92 0.22 -1.53
C ALA A 253 -17.69 1.28 -2.62
N ALA A 254 -17.28 2.49 -2.21
CA ALA A 254 -16.95 3.61 -3.09
C ALA A 254 -15.84 3.24 -4.10
N PRO A 255 -15.70 3.99 -5.20
CA PRO A 255 -14.55 3.89 -6.08
C PRO A 255 -13.25 4.08 -5.30
N PHE A 256 -12.12 3.69 -5.88
CA PHE A 256 -10.85 3.76 -5.19
C PHE A 256 -10.33 5.18 -5.01
N THR A 257 -9.84 5.45 -3.80
CA THR A 257 -8.82 6.45 -3.50
C THR A 257 -7.43 5.79 -3.57
N THR A 258 -6.36 6.57 -3.48
CA THR A 258 -4.98 6.02 -3.40
C THR A 258 -4.83 5.01 -2.28
N SER A 259 -5.32 5.34 -1.10
CA SER A 259 -5.23 4.51 0.10
C SER A 259 -6.00 3.20 -0.08
N SER A 260 -7.27 3.26 -0.45
CA SER A 260 -8.10 2.08 -0.63
C SER A 260 -7.62 1.17 -1.78
N LEU A 261 -7.05 1.75 -2.86
CA LEU A 261 -6.41 0.97 -3.93
C LEU A 261 -5.17 0.21 -3.41
N GLN A 262 -4.32 0.88 -2.62
CA GLN A 262 -3.14 0.24 -2.04
C GLN A 262 -3.52 -0.89 -1.09
N GLN A 263 -4.55 -0.70 -0.28
CA GLN A 263 -5.09 -1.73 0.63
C GLN A 263 -5.62 -2.95 -0.13
N ASP A 264 -6.48 -2.75 -1.12
CA ASP A 264 -7.08 -3.84 -1.88
C ASP A 264 -6.06 -4.55 -2.79
N ALA A 265 -5.14 -3.83 -3.41
CA ALA A 265 -4.06 -4.42 -4.19
C ALA A 265 -3.12 -5.27 -3.31
N SER A 266 -2.86 -4.84 -2.07
CA SER A 266 -2.09 -5.65 -1.11
C SER A 266 -2.84 -6.93 -0.71
N ASN A 267 -4.12 -6.81 -0.37
CA ASN A 267 -4.93 -7.91 0.14
C ASN A 267 -5.27 -8.95 -0.95
N ARG A 268 -5.64 -8.49 -2.15
CA ARG A 268 -6.14 -9.35 -3.24
C ARG A 268 -5.06 -9.79 -4.21
N LEU A 269 -4.11 -8.90 -4.53
CA LEU A 269 -3.09 -9.15 -5.56
C LEU A 269 -1.71 -9.45 -4.96
N ASN A 270 -1.54 -9.34 -3.64
CA ASN A 270 -0.23 -9.37 -2.98
C ASN A 270 0.77 -8.35 -3.56
N PHE A 271 0.26 -7.19 -3.99
CA PHE A 271 1.11 -6.10 -4.46
C PHE A 271 1.56 -5.28 -3.26
N ARG A 272 2.85 -4.97 -3.22
CA ARG A 272 3.37 -3.99 -2.27
C ARG A 272 2.98 -2.59 -2.72
N THR A 273 2.84 -1.68 -1.77
CA THR A 273 2.41 -0.28 -1.99
C THR A 273 3.16 0.39 -3.15
N ARG A 274 4.51 0.31 -3.14
CA ARG A 274 5.34 0.85 -4.22
C ARG A 274 5.01 0.22 -5.58
N LYS A 275 4.80 -1.09 -5.63
CA LYS A 275 4.45 -1.79 -6.88
C LYS A 275 3.09 -1.35 -7.39
N THR A 276 2.11 -1.20 -6.50
CA THR A 276 0.77 -0.71 -6.84
C THR A 276 0.85 0.66 -7.52
N MET A 277 1.55 1.62 -6.89
CA MET A 277 1.68 2.97 -7.45
C MET A 277 2.47 3.00 -8.76
N MET A 278 3.53 2.20 -8.89
CA MET A 278 4.29 2.10 -10.15
C MET A 278 3.42 1.57 -11.30
N VAL A 279 2.61 0.55 -11.06
CA VAL A 279 1.74 -0.02 -12.08
C VAL A 279 0.57 0.92 -12.39
N ALA A 280 -0.01 1.58 -11.39
CA ALA A 280 -1.04 2.60 -11.58
C ALA A 280 -0.53 3.76 -12.43
N GLN A 281 0.68 4.26 -12.19
CA GLN A 281 1.33 5.30 -13.01
C GLN A 281 1.44 4.86 -14.48
N GLN A 282 1.84 3.61 -14.74
CA GLN A 282 1.91 3.09 -16.11
C GLN A 282 0.54 3.06 -16.79
N LEU A 283 -0.51 2.65 -16.06
CA LEU A 283 -1.88 2.62 -16.58
C LEU A 283 -2.40 4.04 -16.86
N TYR A 284 -2.08 5.01 -16.02
CA TYR A 284 -2.46 6.41 -16.21
C TYR A 284 -1.73 7.06 -17.40
N GLU A 285 -0.40 6.94 -17.47
CA GLU A 285 0.41 7.61 -18.49
C GLU A 285 0.18 7.11 -19.92
N GLY A 286 -0.29 5.87 -20.04
CA GLY A 286 -0.69 5.27 -21.29
C GLY A 286 -0.01 3.94 -21.61
N VAL A 287 -0.83 3.03 -22.10
CA VAL A 287 -0.43 1.71 -22.59
C VAL A 287 -0.78 1.61 -24.06
N SER A 288 0.10 1.01 -24.85
CA SER A 288 -0.15 0.79 -26.29
C SER A 288 -1.22 -0.29 -26.49
N LEU A 289 -2.32 0.08 -27.12
CA LEU A 289 -3.42 -0.82 -27.48
C LEU A 289 -3.40 -1.15 -29.00
N GLY A 290 -2.25 -1.47 -29.53
CA GLY A 290 -2.06 -1.82 -30.94
C GLY A 290 -2.42 -0.65 -31.88
N ARG A 291 -3.37 -0.86 -32.81
CA ARG A 291 -3.81 0.15 -33.76
C ARG A 291 -4.42 1.40 -33.11
N SER A 292 -4.98 1.25 -31.92
CA SER A 292 -5.51 2.39 -31.14
C SER A 292 -4.39 3.26 -30.55
N GLY A 293 -3.14 2.80 -30.57
CA GLY A 293 -1.95 3.49 -30.05
C GLY A 293 -1.94 3.57 -28.53
N SER A 294 -1.14 4.48 -27.95
CA SER A 294 -1.04 4.66 -26.51
C SER A 294 -2.27 5.38 -25.97
N VAL A 295 -2.87 4.85 -24.88
CA VAL A 295 -4.07 5.38 -24.22
C VAL A 295 -3.91 5.29 -22.72
N GLY A 296 -4.24 6.35 -21.98
CA GLY A 296 -4.37 6.30 -20.52
C GLY A 296 -5.60 5.46 -20.15
N LEU A 297 -5.39 4.45 -19.33
CA LEU A 297 -6.43 3.46 -18.99
C LEU A 297 -7.19 3.77 -17.70
N ILE A 298 -6.62 4.61 -16.84
CA ILE A 298 -7.23 5.02 -15.57
C ILE A 298 -7.11 6.54 -15.39
N THR A 299 -7.91 7.09 -14.49
CA THR A 299 -7.77 8.47 -14.00
C THR A 299 -6.53 8.62 -13.14
N TYR A 300 -6.17 9.85 -12.79
CA TYR A 300 -5.03 10.16 -11.93
C TYR A 300 -5.10 9.39 -10.59
N MET A 301 -4.00 8.73 -10.24
CA MET A 301 -4.01 7.74 -9.15
C MET A 301 -3.61 8.30 -7.79
N ARG A 302 -3.18 9.55 -7.69
CA ARG A 302 -2.92 10.19 -6.39
C ARG A 302 -4.10 11.08 -6.04
N THR A 303 -5.11 10.49 -5.40
CA THR A 303 -6.34 11.16 -5.02
C THR A 303 -6.92 10.55 -3.75
N ASP A 304 -7.52 11.37 -2.94
CA ASP A 304 -8.37 10.99 -1.81
C ASP A 304 -9.87 11.20 -2.11
N SER A 305 -10.18 11.73 -3.29
CA SER A 305 -11.54 11.94 -3.76
C SER A 305 -12.19 10.63 -4.21
N THR A 306 -13.50 10.52 -3.92
CA THR A 306 -14.39 9.47 -4.44
C THR A 306 -15.37 9.98 -5.49
N ARG A 307 -15.22 11.24 -5.92
CA ARG A 307 -16.03 11.90 -6.93
C ARG A 307 -15.87 11.23 -8.30
N ILE A 308 -16.95 11.20 -9.06
CA ILE A 308 -17.00 10.65 -10.42
C ILE A 308 -17.65 11.69 -11.33
N SER A 309 -17.07 11.94 -12.50
CA SER A 309 -17.67 12.83 -13.50
C SER A 309 -19.00 12.31 -14.00
N ALA A 310 -19.90 13.22 -14.37
CA ALA A 310 -21.22 12.87 -14.88
C ALA A 310 -21.14 12.00 -16.16
N SER A 311 -20.16 12.26 -17.03
CA SER A 311 -19.91 11.46 -18.24
C SER A 311 -19.55 10.02 -17.93
N ALA A 312 -18.65 9.79 -16.97
CA ALA A 312 -18.24 8.44 -16.55
C ALA A 312 -19.40 7.68 -15.85
N GLN A 313 -20.24 8.39 -15.06
CA GLN A 313 -21.43 7.79 -14.46
C GLN A 313 -22.44 7.36 -15.53
N ASN A 314 -22.65 8.17 -16.58
CA ASN A 314 -23.56 7.85 -17.67
C ASN A 314 -23.06 6.63 -18.46
N GLU A 315 -21.78 6.63 -18.88
CA GLU A 315 -21.18 5.50 -19.59
C GLU A 315 -21.28 4.20 -18.76
N ALA A 316 -21.03 4.28 -17.45
CA ALA A 316 -21.16 3.14 -16.56
C ALA A 316 -22.60 2.64 -16.46
N SER A 317 -23.60 3.54 -16.35
CA SER A 317 -25.00 3.17 -16.29
C SER A 317 -25.47 2.47 -17.57
N GLU A 318 -25.13 3.01 -18.74
CA GLU A 318 -25.44 2.40 -20.04
C GLU A 318 -24.79 1.02 -20.19
N PHE A 319 -23.52 0.90 -19.78
CA PHE A 319 -22.79 -0.38 -19.78
C PHE A 319 -23.47 -1.41 -18.87
N ILE A 320 -23.81 -1.01 -17.62
CA ILE A 320 -24.44 -1.90 -16.65
C ILE A 320 -25.81 -2.38 -17.15
N GLU A 321 -26.64 -1.49 -17.69
CA GLU A 321 -27.94 -1.84 -18.22
C GLU A 321 -27.84 -2.86 -19.37
N LYS A 322 -26.88 -2.65 -20.27
CA LYS A 322 -26.66 -3.51 -21.43
C LYS A 322 -26.13 -4.88 -21.04
N GLU A 323 -25.15 -4.97 -20.15
CA GLU A 323 -24.44 -6.23 -19.84
C GLU A 323 -25.10 -7.04 -18.73
N PHE A 324 -25.79 -6.38 -17.77
CA PHE A 324 -26.34 -7.04 -16.58
C PHE A 324 -27.87 -6.90 -16.48
N GLY A 325 -28.45 -5.93 -17.14
CA GLY A 325 -29.89 -5.65 -17.11
C GLY A 325 -30.25 -4.49 -16.18
N LYS A 326 -31.48 -4.00 -16.35
CA LYS A 326 -32.01 -2.80 -15.70
C LYS A 326 -32.02 -2.88 -14.16
N ASP A 327 -32.27 -4.06 -13.60
CA ASP A 327 -32.32 -4.27 -12.15
C ASP A 327 -30.98 -4.04 -11.45
N TYR A 328 -29.88 -4.11 -12.20
CA TYR A 328 -28.53 -3.83 -11.72
C TYR A 328 -28.16 -2.35 -11.77
N CYS A 329 -28.94 -1.51 -12.45
CA CYS A 329 -28.72 -0.07 -12.54
C CYS A 329 -29.27 0.66 -11.33
N LEU A 330 -28.58 1.69 -10.88
CA LEU A 330 -29.07 2.59 -9.84
C LEU A 330 -30.19 3.48 -10.40
N ALA A 331 -31.32 3.50 -9.73
CA ALA A 331 -32.42 4.42 -10.07
C ALA A 331 -32.03 5.91 -9.88
N THR A 332 -31.12 6.17 -8.93
CA THR A 332 -30.59 7.51 -8.65
C THR A 332 -29.06 7.40 -8.52
N LYS A 333 -28.34 8.29 -9.21
CA LYS A 333 -26.89 8.35 -9.12
C LYS A 333 -26.45 8.53 -7.67
N ARG A 334 -25.48 7.73 -7.22
CA ARG A 334 -24.92 7.90 -5.87
C ARG A 334 -24.04 9.13 -5.84
N THR A 335 -24.41 10.08 -5.01
CA THR A 335 -23.50 11.12 -4.53
C THR A 335 -22.77 10.57 -3.32
N VAL A 336 -21.48 10.27 -3.46
CA VAL A 336 -20.65 9.92 -2.32
C VAL A 336 -20.13 11.23 -1.76
N LYS A 337 -20.40 11.52 -0.47
CA LYS A 337 -19.76 12.66 0.19
C LYS A 337 -18.27 12.37 0.30
N ASN A 338 -17.43 13.27 -0.17
CA ASN A 338 -16.01 13.24 0.12
C ASN A 338 -15.79 13.38 1.63
N ALA A 339 -14.66 12.88 2.12
CA ALA A 339 -14.22 13.22 3.47
C ALA A 339 -13.99 14.74 3.56
N GLU A 340 -14.20 15.33 4.73
CA GLU A 340 -13.84 16.73 4.97
C GLU A 340 -12.37 16.93 4.66
N GLY A 341 -12.01 17.94 3.86
CA GLY A 341 -10.63 18.20 3.40
C GLY A 341 -10.17 17.42 2.17
N ALA A 342 -11.04 16.60 1.53
CA ALA A 342 -10.69 15.98 0.26
C ALA A 342 -10.62 17.02 -0.87
N GLN A 343 -9.59 16.95 -1.71
CA GLN A 343 -9.44 17.85 -2.86
C GLN A 343 -10.58 17.65 -3.87
N ASP A 344 -11.52 18.57 -3.88
CA ASP A 344 -12.73 18.50 -4.74
C ASP A 344 -12.43 18.56 -6.25
N ALA A 345 -11.22 19.03 -6.63
CA ALA A 345 -10.79 19.07 -8.02
C ALA A 345 -10.50 17.69 -8.62
N HIS A 346 -10.17 16.69 -7.80
CA HIS A 346 -9.82 15.35 -8.26
C HIS A 346 -11.03 14.43 -8.42
N GLU A 347 -10.88 13.44 -9.29
CA GLU A 347 -11.77 12.29 -9.38
C GLU A 347 -11.21 11.06 -8.66
N ALA A 348 -12.10 10.10 -8.36
CA ALA A 348 -11.71 8.76 -7.91
C ALA A 348 -10.88 8.03 -8.96
N ILE A 349 -10.11 7.04 -8.53
CA ILE A 349 -9.40 6.14 -9.43
C ILE A 349 -10.39 5.21 -10.12
N ARG A 350 -10.57 5.38 -11.40
CA ARG A 350 -11.51 4.65 -12.25
C ARG A 350 -10.91 4.34 -13.63
N PRO A 351 -11.47 3.40 -14.39
CA PRO A 351 -11.10 3.27 -15.80
C PRO A 351 -11.49 4.55 -16.55
N SER A 352 -10.68 4.94 -17.54
CA SER A 352 -10.98 6.06 -18.45
C SER A 352 -12.19 5.79 -19.36
N SER A 353 -12.57 4.53 -19.55
CA SER A 353 -13.80 4.08 -20.17
C SER A 353 -14.13 2.66 -19.72
N VAL A 354 -15.38 2.41 -19.28
CA VAL A 354 -15.85 1.07 -18.89
C VAL A 354 -15.95 0.10 -20.05
N LEU A 355 -16.05 0.61 -21.27
CA LEU A 355 -16.13 -0.19 -22.49
C LEU A 355 -14.82 -0.93 -22.78
N ARG A 356 -13.70 -0.51 -22.19
CA ARG A 356 -12.44 -1.24 -22.22
C ARG A 356 -12.44 -2.29 -21.10
N THR A 357 -13.24 -3.34 -21.29
CA THR A 357 -13.28 -4.43 -20.31
C THR A 357 -11.90 -5.08 -20.17
N PRO A 358 -11.55 -5.62 -18.98
CA PRO A 358 -10.27 -6.30 -18.78
C PRO A 358 -9.94 -7.36 -19.83
N ASP A 359 -10.93 -8.13 -20.25
CA ASP A 359 -10.78 -9.19 -21.25
C ASP A 359 -10.48 -8.62 -22.64
N SER A 360 -11.11 -7.50 -23.02
CA SER A 360 -10.94 -6.87 -24.33
C SER A 360 -9.53 -6.32 -24.57
N ILE A 361 -8.82 -5.96 -23.48
CA ILE A 361 -7.47 -5.38 -23.56
C ILE A 361 -6.37 -6.26 -22.97
N ALA A 362 -6.71 -7.50 -22.53
CA ALA A 362 -5.79 -8.39 -21.83
C ALA A 362 -4.49 -8.68 -22.61
N SER A 363 -4.58 -8.80 -23.93
CA SER A 363 -3.44 -9.09 -24.80
C SER A 363 -2.41 -7.96 -24.88
N TYR A 364 -2.79 -6.73 -24.53
CA TYR A 364 -1.93 -5.54 -24.57
C TYR A 364 -1.27 -5.24 -23.23
N LEU A 365 -1.73 -5.88 -22.14
CA LEU A 365 -1.29 -5.60 -20.79
C LEU A 365 -0.30 -6.65 -20.28
N THR A 366 0.67 -6.21 -19.50
CA THR A 366 1.45 -7.14 -18.68
C THR A 366 0.55 -7.78 -17.62
N LYS A 367 0.96 -8.94 -17.08
CA LYS A 367 0.18 -9.63 -16.03
C LYS A 367 -0.13 -8.75 -14.82
N ASP A 368 0.81 -7.89 -14.42
CA ASP A 368 0.64 -6.99 -13.27
C ASP A 368 -0.31 -5.84 -13.63
N GLN A 369 -0.19 -5.26 -14.83
CA GLN A 369 -1.10 -4.23 -15.33
C GLN A 369 -2.53 -4.76 -15.45
N LEU A 370 -2.71 -5.95 -16.02
CA LEU A 370 -4.03 -6.57 -16.15
C LEU A 370 -4.68 -6.79 -14.79
N LYS A 371 -3.94 -7.33 -13.82
CA LYS A 371 -4.47 -7.56 -12.46
C LYS A 371 -4.93 -6.27 -11.79
N LEU A 372 -4.11 -5.23 -11.85
CA LEU A 372 -4.44 -3.96 -11.22
C LEU A 372 -5.59 -3.25 -11.95
N TYR A 373 -5.57 -3.27 -13.29
CA TYR A 373 -6.66 -2.72 -14.10
C TYR A 373 -7.99 -3.44 -13.83
N THR A 374 -7.99 -4.77 -13.79
CA THR A 374 -9.18 -5.57 -13.45
C THR A 374 -9.74 -5.18 -12.08
N LEU A 375 -8.86 -5.00 -11.08
CA LEU A 375 -9.27 -4.58 -9.74
C LEU A 375 -9.94 -3.20 -9.77
N ILE A 376 -9.34 -2.22 -10.44
CA ILE A 376 -9.87 -0.85 -10.57
C ILE A 376 -11.19 -0.85 -11.35
N TRP A 377 -11.24 -1.53 -12.49
CA TRP A 377 -12.41 -1.62 -13.33
C TRP A 377 -13.58 -2.27 -12.59
N SER A 378 -13.36 -3.43 -11.99
CA SER A 378 -14.41 -4.16 -11.27
C SER A 378 -14.95 -3.36 -10.08
N ARG A 379 -14.07 -2.68 -9.32
CA ARG A 379 -14.47 -1.83 -8.20
C ARG A 379 -15.31 -0.65 -8.66
N PHE A 380 -14.91 0.02 -9.74
CA PHE A 380 -15.64 1.14 -10.30
C PHE A 380 -17.02 0.72 -10.79
N VAL A 381 -17.12 -0.31 -11.62
CA VAL A 381 -18.42 -0.81 -12.12
C VAL A 381 -19.32 -1.22 -10.95
N ALA A 382 -18.81 -1.98 -9.99
CA ALA A 382 -19.53 -2.38 -8.80
C ALA A 382 -20.08 -1.17 -8.00
N SER A 383 -19.29 -0.10 -7.89
CA SER A 383 -19.71 1.12 -7.17
C SER A 383 -20.92 1.81 -7.80
N GLN A 384 -21.16 1.58 -9.10
CA GLN A 384 -22.27 2.13 -9.87
C GLN A 384 -23.46 1.15 -9.98
N MET A 385 -23.37 -0.03 -9.34
CA MET A 385 -24.44 -1.04 -9.35
C MET A 385 -25.30 -0.99 -8.10
N THR A 386 -26.46 -1.64 -8.18
CA THR A 386 -27.40 -1.81 -7.07
C THR A 386 -26.80 -2.68 -5.97
N ALA A 387 -27.33 -2.52 -4.75
CA ALA A 387 -26.93 -3.29 -3.59
C ALA A 387 -27.20 -4.79 -3.78
N ALA A 388 -26.34 -5.63 -3.18
CA ALA A 388 -26.67 -7.04 -3.00
C ALA A 388 -27.72 -7.19 -1.89
N VAL A 389 -28.67 -8.10 -2.11
CA VAL A 389 -29.76 -8.37 -1.16
C VAL A 389 -29.65 -9.80 -0.67
N TYR A 390 -29.71 -9.96 0.63
CA TYR A 390 -29.65 -11.25 1.32
C TYR A 390 -30.93 -11.49 2.10
N ASP A 391 -31.47 -12.68 1.99
CA ASP A 391 -32.43 -13.20 2.95
C ASP A 391 -31.67 -13.83 4.10
N THR A 392 -31.82 -13.28 5.30
CA THR A 392 -31.21 -13.77 6.52
C THR A 392 -32.27 -14.39 7.41
N VAL A 393 -31.95 -15.54 7.99
CA VAL A 393 -32.81 -16.27 8.92
C VAL A 393 -32.00 -16.52 10.21
N GLN A 394 -32.56 -16.14 11.33
CA GLN A 394 -32.07 -16.50 12.67
C GLN A 394 -33.10 -17.35 13.36
N VAL A 395 -32.68 -18.48 13.91
CA VAL A 395 -33.53 -19.43 14.61
C VAL A 395 -32.98 -19.61 16.03
N ASP A 396 -33.83 -19.46 17.02
CA ASP A 396 -33.51 -19.74 18.43
C ASP A 396 -34.07 -21.14 18.77
N LEU A 397 -33.17 -22.00 19.25
CA LEU A 397 -33.44 -23.40 19.64
C LEU A 397 -33.29 -23.50 21.14
N GLU A 398 -34.32 -24.01 21.83
CA GLU A 398 -34.35 -24.07 23.28
C GLU A 398 -34.52 -25.48 23.79
N GLN A 399 -33.75 -25.81 24.83
CA GLN A 399 -33.95 -27.00 25.68
C GLN A 399 -33.53 -26.67 27.09
N ASN A 400 -34.37 -27.00 28.10
CA ASN A 400 -34.07 -26.79 29.52
C ASN A 400 -33.60 -25.36 29.86
N ASN A 401 -34.25 -24.35 29.29
CA ASN A 401 -33.90 -22.93 29.43
C ASN A 401 -32.60 -22.48 28.73
N HIS A 402 -31.87 -23.37 28.07
CA HIS A 402 -30.68 -23.06 27.27
C HIS A 402 -31.05 -22.76 25.82
N VAL A 403 -30.45 -21.70 25.27
CA VAL A 403 -30.72 -21.21 23.91
C VAL A 403 -29.50 -21.35 23.01
N PHE A 404 -29.68 -21.95 21.87
CA PHE A 404 -28.74 -21.98 20.77
C PHE A 404 -29.29 -21.14 19.61
N LYS A 405 -28.40 -20.37 18.94
CA LYS A 405 -28.78 -19.55 17.77
C LYS A 405 -28.15 -20.08 16.49
N ALA A 406 -29.00 -20.45 15.55
CA ALA A 406 -28.60 -20.78 14.20
C ALA A 406 -28.81 -19.55 13.29
N ASN A 407 -27.80 -19.23 12.48
CA ASN A 407 -27.87 -18.13 11.52
C ASN A 407 -27.71 -18.67 10.11
N GLY A 408 -28.66 -18.36 9.25
CA GLY A 408 -28.62 -18.65 7.82
C GLY A 408 -28.63 -17.37 6.98
N SER A 409 -28.02 -17.44 5.81
CA SER A 409 -28.05 -16.34 4.85
C SER A 409 -27.99 -16.89 3.43
N THR A 410 -28.88 -16.44 2.58
CA THR A 410 -28.92 -16.76 1.15
C THR A 410 -28.93 -15.48 0.33
N ILE A 411 -28.25 -15.50 -0.82
CA ILE A 411 -28.29 -14.37 -1.76
C ILE A 411 -29.62 -14.38 -2.48
N LYS A 412 -30.47 -13.37 -2.23
CA LYS A 412 -31.71 -13.14 -2.95
C LYS A 412 -31.46 -12.43 -4.29
N PHE A 413 -30.59 -11.43 -4.27
CA PHE A 413 -30.16 -10.70 -5.45
C PHE A 413 -28.69 -10.34 -5.34
N ALA A 414 -27.91 -10.70 -6.36
CA ALA A 414 -26.45 -10.55 -6.31
C ALA A 414 -25.98 -9.09 -6.36
N GLY A 415 -26.72 -8.21 -7.04
CA GLY A 415 -26.35 -6.81 -7.20
C GLY A 415 -24.91 -6.66 -7.70
N TYR A 416 -24.17 -5.73 -7.10
CA TYR A 416 -22.77 -5.45 -7.44
C TYR A 416 -21.82 -6.66 -7.31
N GLN A 417 -22.17 -7.68 -6.54
CA GLN A 417 -21.35 -8.88 -6.36
C GLN A 417 -21.22 -9.73 -7.62
N LYS A 418 -22.03 -9.45 -8.63
CA LYS A 418 -21.88 -10.02 -9.96
C LYS A 418 -20.53 -9.70 -10.59
N VAL A 419 -19.97 -8.51 -10.26
CA VAL A 419 -18.70 -8.00 -10.81
C VAL A 419 -17.57 -7.98 -9.77
N TYR A 420 -17.89 -7.71 -8.50
CA TYR A 420 -16.91 -7.50 -7.45
C TYR A 420 -17.31 -8.25 -6.18
N GLN A 421 -16.68 -9.39 -5.93
CA GLN A 421 -16.92 -10.18 -4.72
C GLN A 421 -15.97 -9.77 -3.61
N ASP A 422 -16.48 -9.55 -2.41
CA ASP A 422 -15.67 -9.35 -1.22
C ASP A 422 -15.06 -10.67 -0.75
N ASN A 423 -13.76 -10.67 -0.41
CA ASN A 423 -13.03 -11.86 0.01
C ASN A 423 -13.63 -12.57 1.25
N ALA A 424 -14.40 -11.85 2.07
CA ALA A 424 -14.99 -12.39 3.28
C ALA A 424 -16.21 -13.32 3.04
N GLU A 425 -16.83 -13.26 1.86
CA GLU A 425 -18.10 -13.96 1.57
C GLU A 425 -18.01 -15.12 0.57
N ALA A 426 -16.80 -15.47 0.14
CA ALA A 426 -16.59 -16.69 -0.66
C ALA A 426 -16.93 -18.01 0.10
N LYS A 427 -17.21 -17.92 1.41
CA LYS A 427 -17.80 -19.01 2.17
C LYS A 427 -19.29 -19.10 1.79
N LYS A 428 -19.69 -20.19 1.16
CA LYS A 428 -21.09 -20.55 0.89
C LYS A 428 -21.94 -20.18 2.11
N GLY A 429 -22.98 -19.34 1.91
CA GLY A 429 -23.89 -18.99 2.97
C GLY A 429 -24.42 -20.24 3.66
N ASN A 430 -24.52 -20.20 4.99
CA ASN A 430 -25.10 -21.29 5.77
C ASN A 430 -26.60 -21.37 5.43
N VAL A 431 -27.02 -22.41 4.71
CA VAL A 431 -28.41 -22.61 4.34
C VAL A 431 -29.07 -23.44 5.41
N LEU A 432 -29.92 -22.82 6.22
CA LEU A 432 -30.70 -23.54 7.21
C LEU A 432 -31.89 -24.28 6.57
N PRO A 433 -32.31 -25.43 7.14
CA PRO A 433 -33.59 -26.02 6.78
C PRO A 433 -34.75 -25.07 7.10
N GLU A 434 -35.86 -25.20 6.42
CA GLU A 434 -37.05 -24.44 6.71
C GLU A 434 -37.57 -24.82 8.11
N MET A 435 -37.77 -23.81 8.96
CA MET A 435 -38.20 -23.97 10.36
C MET A 435 -39.30 -22.97 10.73
N GLN A 436 -40.22 -23.43 11.58
CA GLN A 436 -41.29 -22.63 12.17
C GLN A 436 -41.23 -22.73 13.68
N VAL A 437 -41.81 -21.71 14.36
CA VAL A 437 -41.93 -21.75 15.82
C VAL A 437 -42.79 -22.98 16.23
N GLY A 438 -42.27 -23.74 17.17
CA GLY A 438 -42.88 -24.99 17.62
C GLY A 438 -42.28 -26.24 17.02
N ASP A 439 -41.48 -26.15 15.96
CA ASP A 439 -40.77 -27.29 15.38
C ASP A 439 -39.78 -27.90 16.39
N GLU A 440 -39.58 -29.21 16.23
CA GLU A 440 -38.58 -29.94 17.01
C GLU A 440 -37.39 -30.32 16.14
N VAL A 441 -36.17 -30.11 16.71
CA VAL A 441 -34.92 -30.48 16.08
C VAL A 441 -34.09 -31.36 17.00
N GLN A 442 -33.40 -32.33 16.45
CA GLN A 442 -32.58 -33.27 17.21
C GLN A 442 -31.15 -32.76 17.32
N LEU A 443 -30.62 -32.76 18.54
CA LEU A 443 -29.19 -32.55 18.79
C LEU A 443 -28.44 -33.84 18.40
N ALA A 444 -27.46 -33.73 17.52
CA ALA A 444 -26.62 -34.84 17.13
C ALA A 444 -25.30 -34.87 17.92
N LYS A 445 -24.75 -33.72 18.22
CA LYS A 445 -23.47 -33.60 18.94
C LYS A 445 -23.28 -32.19 19.49
N LEU A 446 -22.66 -32.08 20.64
CA LEU A 446 -22.12 -30.83 21.20
C LEU A 446 -20.60 -30.83 21.00
N ASN A 447 -20.08 -29.72 20.51
CA ASN A 447 -18.65 -29.48 20.30
C ASN A 447 -18.22 -28.29 21.17
N PRO A 448 -17.67 -28.54 22.37
CA PRO A 448 -17.01 -27.50 23.16
C PRO A 448 -15.63 -27.20 22.56
N GLU A 449 -15.29 -25.94 22.38
CA GLU A 449 -13.98 -25.52 21.90
C GLU A 449 -13.39 -24.46 22.84
N GLN A 450 -12.17 -24.73 23.31
CA GLN A 450 -11.39 -23.79 24.11
C GLN A 450 -10.70 -22.78 23.21
N HIS A 451 -10.77 -21.52 23.57
CA HIS A 451 -10.11 -20.42 22.86
C HIS A 451 -9.38 -19.53 23.87
N PHE A 452 -8.43 -18.79 23.36
CA PHE A 452 -7.78 -17.70 24.06
C PHE A 452 -7.89 -16.43 23.23
N THR A 453 -8.16 -15.30 23.89
CA THR A 453 -8.12 -14.01 23.22
C THR A 453 -6.74 -13.82 22.60
N GLN A 454 -6.71 -13.18 21.41
CA GLN A 454 -5.48 -12.96 20.66
C GLN A 454 -5.06 -11.50 20.75
N PRO A 455 -3.76 -11.22 20.82
CA PRO A 455 -3.27 -9.84 20.76
C PRO A 455 -3.66 -9.18 19.45
N PRO A 456 -3.70 -7.84 19.40
CA PRO A 456 -3.93 -7.14 18.15
C PRO A 456 -2.88 -7.52 17.10
N ALA A 457 -3.31 -7.68 15.85
CA ALA A 457 -2.41 -8.08 14.79
C ALA A 457 -1.40 -6.97 14.47
N ARG A 458 -0.13 -7.34 14.23
CA ARG A 458 0.87 -6.41 13.71
C ARG A 458 0.42 -5.78 12.41
N TYR A 459 0.82 -4.54 12.16
CA TYR A 459 0.50 -3.84 10.91
C TYR A 459 1.08 -4.54 9.68
N SER A 460 0.28 -4.66 8.64
CA SER A 460 0.73 -4.86 7.26
C SER A 460 0.92 -3.51 6.57
N GLU A 461 1.46 -3.48 5.34
CA GLU A 461 1.48 -2.25 4.54
C GLU A 461 0.06 -1.66 4.40
N ALA A 462 -0.93 -2.51 4.12
CA ALA A 462 -2.33 -2.10 3.95
C ALA A 462 -2.94 -1.50 5.24
N THR A 463 -2.79 -2.19 6.37
CA THR A 463 -3.39 -1.72 7.63
C THR A 463 -2.67 -0.50 8.19
N LEU A 464 -1.36 -0.35 7.95
CA LEU A 464 -0.63 0.86 8.34
C LEU A 464 -1.10 2.08 7.53
N ILE A 465 -1.29 1.94 6.21
CA ILE A 465 -1.83 3.01 5.37
C ILE A 465 -3.23 3.40 5.83
N LYS A 466 -4.08 2.41 6.09
CA LYS A 466 -5.44 2.65 6.60
C LYS A 466 -5.41 3.46 7.89
N THR A 467 -4.58 3.07 8.86
CA THR A 467 -4.46 3.80 10.12
C THR A 467 -3.91 5.21 9.93
N LEU A 468 -2.89 5.39 9.06
CA LEU A 468 -2.36 6.73 8.75
C LEU A 468 -3.43 7.64 8.14
N GLU A 469 -4.25 7.12 7.22
CA GLU A 469 -5.39 7.83 6.63
C GLU A 469 -6.44 8.20 7.70
N GLU A 470 -6.83 7.23 8.56
CA GLU A 470 -7.84 7.43 9.61
C GLU A 470 -7.43 8.48 10.64
N ILE A 471 -6.14 8.62 10.93
CA ILE A 471 -5.61 9.64 11.86
C ILE A 471 -5.19 10.94 11.15
N GLY A 472 -5.44 11.09 9.84
CA GLY A 472 -5.13 12.28 9.07
C GLY A 472 -3.64 12.50 8.78
N VAL A 473 -2.77 11.51 9.02
CA VAL A 473 -1.32 11.63 8.86
C VAL A 473 -0.87 11.12 7.50
N GLY A 474 -0.25 11.99 6.73
CA GLY A 474 0.16 11.72 5.35
C GLY A 474 -0.94 12.02 4.33
N ARG A 475 -0.59 11.93 3.07
CA ARG A 475 -1.46 12.21 1.91
C ARG A 475 -1.15 11.19 0.80
N PRO A 476 -1.96 11.09 -0.25
CA PRO A 476 -1.75 10.15 -1.35
C PRO A 476 -0.32 10.06 -1.90
N SER A 477 0.39 11.18 -1.92
CA SER A 477 1.79 11.25 -2.37
C SER A 477 2.81 10.70 -1.38
N THR A 478 2.50 10.60 -0.08
CA THR A 478 3.48 10.29 0.99
C THR A 478 3.39 8.86 1.53
N TYR A 479 2.27 8.14 1.41
CA TYR A 479 2.12 6.81 1.98
C TYR A 479 3.20 5.82 1.49
N ALA A 480 3.34 5.66 0.18
CA ALA A 480 4.30 4.71 -0.40
C ALA A 480 5.77 5.08 -0.10
N PRO A 481 6.21 6.35 -0.25
CA PRO A 481 7.55 6.79 0.13
C PRO A 481 7.87 6.57 1.62
N THR A 482 6.92 6.84 2.51
CA THR A 482 7.10 6.63 3.96
C THR A 482 7.36 5.16 4.28
N ILE A 483 6.49 4.26 3.79
CA ILE A 483 6.64 2.82 3.99
C ILE A 483 7.96 2.29 3.40
N GLU A 484 8.40 2.79 2.25
CA GLU A 484 9.70 2.44 1.70
C GLU A 484 10.85 2.95 2.57
N THR A 485 10.74 4.18 3.07
CA THR A 485 11.79 4.84 3.85
C THR A 485 12.03 4.15 5.19
N ILE A 486 10.99 3.84 5.96
CA ILE A 486 11.15 3.17 7.26
C ILE A 486 11.77 1.79 7.14
N GLN A 487 11.50 1.06 6.05
CA GLN A 487 12.15 -0.21 5.75
C GLN A 487 13.60 -0.02 5.27
N LYS A 488 13.86 0.94 4.38
CA LYS A 488 15.19 1.24 3.84
C LYS A 488 16.15 1.73 4.92
N ARG A 489 15.63 2.46 5.92
CA ARG A 489 16.40 2.92 7.09
C ARG A 489 16.55 1.84 8.15
N TYR A 490 15.93 0.69 7.97
CA TYR A 490 15.98 -0.42 8.91
C TYR A 490 15.36 -0.11 10.28
N TYR A 491 14.41 0.81 10.34
CA TYR A 491 13.65 1.07 11.56
C TYR A 491 12.64 -0.04 11.82
N VAL A 492 12.14 -0.61 10.74
CA VAL A 492 11.24 -1.76 10.75
C VAL A 492 11.67 -2.80 9.73
N LYS A 493 11.33 -4.05 9.96
CA LYS A 493 11.49 -5.17 9.03
C LYS A 493 10.12 -5.76 8.72
N LEU A 494 9.97 -6.35 7.54
CA LEU A 494 8.76 -7.04 7.14
C LEU A 494 8.95 -8.55 7.28
N VAL A 495 8.25 -9.16 8.24
CA VAL A 495 8.26 -10.61 8.51
C VAL A 495 6.86 -11.15 8.23
N SER A 496 6.74 -12.15 7.37
CA SER A 496 5.43 -12.73 6.99
C SER A 496 4.38 -11.67 6.62
N LYS A 497 4.80 -10.64 5.86
CA LYS A 497 3.98 -9.49 5.44
C LYS A 497 3.50 -8.57 6.60
N ARG A 498 4.09 -8.66 7.77
CA ARG A 498 3.80 -7.83 8.94
C ARG A 498 5.05 -7.05 9.35
N PHE A 499 4.85 -5.81 9.79
CA PHE A 499 5.94 -5.00 10.31
C PHE A 499 6.29 -5.39 11.73
N GLU A 500 7.59 -5.53 11.97
CA GLU A 500 8.18 -5.63 13.29
C GLU A 500 9.21 -4.51 13.44
N PRO A 501 9.25 -3.80 14.58
CA PRO A 501 10.28 -2.82 14.84
C PRO A 501 11.63 -3.50 15.02
N THR A 502 12.70 -2.81 14.68
CA THR A 502 14.07 -3.24 14.96
C THR A 502 14.58 -2.53 16.22
N GLU A 503 15.68 -3.00 16.78
CA GLU A 503 16.36 -2.32 17.88
C GLU A 503 16.72 -0.87 17.51
N LEU A 504 17.22 -0.67 16.28
CA LEU A 504 17.50 0.66 15.76
C LEU A 504 16.23 1.53 15.69
N GLY A 505 15.09 0.95 15.31
CA GLY A 505 13.79 1.62 15.30
C GLY A 505 13.38 2.09 16.69
N TYR A 506 13.52 1.24 17.71
CA TYR A 506 13.25 1.61 19.10
C TYR A 506 14.15 2.74 19.58
N VAL A 507 15.47 2.66 19.37
CA VAL A 507 16.42 3.70 19.79
C VAL A 507 16.10 5.04 19.14
N VAL A 508 15.85 5.07 17.83
CA VAL A 508 15.52 6.30 17.13
C VAL A 508 14.18 6.86 17.61
N HIS A 509 13.18 6.00 17.79
CA HIS A 509 11.87 6.43 18.29
C HIS A 509 11.97 7.03 19.69
N GLN A 510 12.67 6.38 20.63
CA GLN A 510 12.85 6.87 22.00
C GLN A 510 13.50 8.26 22.02
N ILE A 511 14.54 8.49 21.21
CA ILE A 511 15.17 9.80 21.09
C ILE A 511 14.17 10.84 20.57
N ILE A 512 13.43 10.51 19.52
CA ILE A 512 12.46 11.46 18.95
C ILE A 512 11.31 11.72 19.92
N GLU A 513 10.79 10.70 20.59
CA GLU A 513 9.69 10.84 21.56
C GLU A 513 10.09 11.67 22.78
N GLN A 514 11.31 11.49 23.28
CA GLN A 514 11.80 12.18 24.46
C GLN A 514 12.13 13.66 24.21
N TYR A 515 12.74 13.97 23.06
CA TYR A 515 13.28 15.32 22.78
C TYR A 515 12.45 16.12 21.78
N PHE A 516 11.60 15.45 20.99
CA PHE A 516 10.78 16.05 19.93
C PHE A 516 9.35 15.49 19.96
N PRO A 517 8.65 15.61 21.10
CA PRO A 517 7.34 14.98 21.28
C PRO A 517 6.32 15.39 20.21
N ASN A 518 6.35 16.65 19.75
CA ASN A 518 5.48 17.15 18.71
C ASN A 518 5.66 16.41 17.35
N ILE A 519 6.88 15.95 17.05
CA ILE A 519 7.15 15.21 15.80
C ILE A 519 6.50 13.82 15.79
N VAL A 520 6.26 13.23 16.94
CA VAL A 520 5.60 11.93 17.10
C VAL A 520 4.17 12.05 17.62
N ASP A 521 3.68 13.25 17.84
CA ASP A 521 2.28 13.51 18.14
C ASP A 521 1.43 13.41 16.87
N THR A 522 0.43 12.54 16.91
CA THR A 522 -0.45 12.27 15.75
C THR A 522 -1.36 13.45 15.43
N HIS A 523 -1.91 14.10 16.45
CA HIS A 523 -2.80 15.26 16.29
C HIS A 523 -2.04 16.45 15.74
N PHE A 524 -0.86 16.71 16.28
CA PHE A 524 0.01 17.80 15.79
C PHE A 524 0.38 17.60 14.33
N THR A 525 0.77 16.37 13.95
CA THR A 525 1.15 16.08 12.55
C THR A 525 -0.07 16.14 11.62
N ALA A 526 -1.25 15.66 12.04
CA ALA A 526 -2.48 15.76 11.28
C ALA A 526 -2.88 17.25 11.09
N SER A 527 -2.91 18.05 12.16
CA SER A 527 -3.21 19.48 12.05
C SER A 527 -2.24 20.22 11.12
N MET A 528 -0.97 19.80 11.07
CA MET A 528 -0.01 20.37 10.14
C MET A 528 -0.32 20.02 8.68
N GLU A 529 -0.78 18.78 8.41
CA GLU A 529 -1.24 18.39 7.07
C GLU A 529 -2.50 19.18 6.67
N ASP A 530 -3.43 19.40 7.61
CA ASP A 530 -4.63 20.20 7.38
C ASP A 530 -4.27 21.68 7.13
N ASN A 531 -3.32 22.26 7.87
CA ASN A 531 -2.86 23.62 7.61
C ASN A 531 -2.22 23.76 6.22
N LEU A 532 -1.49 22.72 5.75
CA LEU A 532 -0.96 22.73 4.38
C LEU A 532 -2.08 22.63 3.32
N ASP A 533 -3.19 21.96 3.62
CA ASP A 533 -4.35 21.95 2.74
C ASP A 533 -5.09 23.30 2.78
N LEU A 534 -5.13 24.00 3.92
CA LEU A 534 -5.65 25.38 4.01
C LEU A 534 -4.79 26.39 3.21
N VAL A 535 -3.47 26.20 3.14
CA VAL A 535 -2.61 26.98 2.24
C VAL A 535 -2.97 26.70 0.78
N GLU A 536 -3.22 25.44 0.42
CA GLU A 536 -3.65 25.04 -0.94
C GLU A 536 -4.98 25.68 -1.35
N GLU A 537 -5.86 25.93 -0.38
CA GLU A 537 -7.15 26.61 -0.58
C GLU A 537 -7.05 28.16 -0.52
N GLY A 538 -5.87 28.72 -0.34
CA GLY A 538 -5.65 30.17 -0.20
C GLY A 538 -6.17 30.78 1.11
N LYS A 539 -6.43 29.95 2.13
CA LYS A 539 -7.00 30.37 3.43
C LYS A 539 -5.96 30.67 4.51
N GLU A 540 -4.74 30.15 4.36
CA GLU A 540 -3.63 30.36 5.29
C GLU A 540 -2.34 30.74 4.52
N GLU A 541 -1.55 31.61 5.10
CA GLU A 541 -0.25 32.02 4.56
C GLU A 541 0.83 30.99 4.90
N TRP A 542 1.52 30.46 3.92
CA TRP A 542 2.49 29.37 4.09
C TRP A 542 3.65 29.75 5.05
N VAL A 543 4.10 31.01 5.07
CA VAL A 543 5.15 31.49 5.98
C VAL A 543 4.70 31.37 7.42
N GLN A 544 3.45 31.76 7.73
CA GLN A 544 2.90 31.68 9.08
C GLN A 544 2.78 30.22 9.55
N VAL A 545 2.38 29.32 8.66
CA VAL A 545 2.29 27.88 8.96
C VAL A 545 3.67 27.32 9.33
N ILE A 546 4.72 27.72 8.58
CA ILE A 546 6.09 27.27 8.88
C ILE A 546 6.58 27.89 10.19
N ASP A 547 6.34 29.17 10.43
CA ASP A 547 6.83 29.88 11.62
C ASP A 547 6.21 29.30 12.89
N LYS A 548 4.88 29.08 12.91
CA LYS A 548 4.17 28.41 14.02
C LYS A 548 4.78 27.05 14.38
N PHE A 549 5.27 26.32 13.39
CA PHE A 549 5.96 25.05 13.59
C PHE A 549 7.40 25.23 14.06
N TYR A 550 8.16 26.13 13.40
CA TYR A 550 9.61 26.18 13.56
C TYR A 550 10.06 26.78 14.89
N GLN A 551 9.35 27.76 15.43
CA GLN A 551 9.72 28.42 16.68
C GLN A 551 9.80 27.44 17.87
N PRO A 552 8.77 26.67 18.20
CA PRO A 552 8.85 25.65 19.26
C PRO A 552 9.85 24.53 18.91
N PHE A 553 9.91 24.10 17.65
CA PHE A 553 10.82 23.06 17.21
C PHE A 553 12.30 23.44 17.40
N LYS A 554 12.67 24.70 17.17
CA LYS A 554 14.02 25.19 17.38
C LYS A 554 14.45 25.07 18.86
N ILE A 555 13.57 25.39 19.80
CA ILE A 555 13.83 25.25 21.23
C ILE A 555 14.09 23.77 21.60
N GLU A 556 13.28 22.86 21.05
CA GLU A 556 13.48 21.42 21.24
C GLU A 556 14.84 20.96 20.68
N VAL A 557 15.24 21.48 19.52
CA VAL A 557 16.52 21.18 18.87
C VAL A 557 17.70 21.63 19.72
N ASP A 558 17.69 22.89 20.17
CA ASP A 558 18.78 23.48 20.97
C ASP A 558 18.98 22.67 22.27
N LYS A 559 17.89 22.25 22.90
CA LYS A 559 17.90 21.34 24.07
C LYS A 559 18.48 19.96 23.73
N ALA A 560 18.01 19.37 22.66
CA ALA A 560 18.39 18.02 22.25
C ALA A 560 19.87 17.90 21.87
N GLU A 561 20.45 18.92 21.23
CA GLU A 561 21.88 18.94 20.88
C GLU A 561 22.78 18.82 22.11
N VAL A 562 22.38 19.43 23.22
CA VAL A 562 23.12 19.45 24.49
C VAL A 562 22.86 18.16 25.28
N GLU A 563 21.61 17.79 25.47
CA GLU A 563 21.20 16.75 26.42
C GLU A 563 21.33 15.32 25.90
N ILE A 564 21.19 15.08 24.58
CA ILE A 564 21.27 13.71 24.06
C ILE A 564 22.69 13.17 24.25
N GLU A 565 22.80 12.11 25.01
CA GLU A 565 24.04 11.33 25.12
C GLU A 565 24.25 10.43 23.89
N LYS A 566 25.51 10.05 23.63
CA LYS A 566 25.83 9.14 22.53
C LYS A 566 25.35 7.74 22.84
N VAL A 567 24.36 7.28 22.10
CA VAL A 567 23.81 5.92 22.23
C VAL A 567 24.67 4.93 21.46
N GLN A 568 25.21 3.95 22.17
CA GLN A 568 25.88 2.80 21.53
C GLN A 568 24.87 1.69 21.34
N ILE A 569 24.55 1.37 20.09
CA ILE A 569 23.76 0.17 19.77
C ILE A 569 24.68 -1.03 20.04
N LYS A 570 24.30 -1.91 20.97
CA LYS A 570 25.05 -3.14 21.22
C LYS A 570 25.01 -4.01 19.97
N ASP A 571 26.20 -4.39 19.52
CA ASP A 571 26.30 -5.32 18.39
C ASP A 571 25.77 -6.71 18.83
N GLU A 572 24.89 -7.32 18.05
CA GLU A 572 24.39 -8.69 18.31
C GLU A 572 25.56 -9.70 18.14
N PRO A 573 25.82 -10.59 19.11
CA PRO A 573 26.83 -11.63 18.93
C PRO A 573 26.47 -12.53 17.74
N ALA A 574 27.44 -12.83 16.90
CA ALA A 574 27.23 -13.72 15.75
C ALA A 574 27.29 -15.22 16.13
N GLY A 575 27.76 -15.55 17.33
CA GLY A 575 27.88 -16.92 17.82
C GLY A 575 29.13 -17.69 17.33
N PHE A 576 30.06 -17.01 16.65
CA PHE A 576 31.33 -17.60 16.20
C PHE A 576 32.46 -16.57 16.23
N ASN A 577 33.69 -17.03 16.15
CA ASN A 577 34.89 -16.18 16.22
C ASN A 577 35.44 -15.83 14.85
N CYS A 578 36.16 -14.74 14.79
CA CYS A 578 36.85 -14.26 13.59
C CYS A 578 37.98 -15.20 13.18
N GLU A 579 37.94 -15.67 11.95
CA GLU A 579 38.96 -16.57 11.38
C GLU A 579 40.36 -15.92 11.27
N LYS A 580 40.44 -14.57 11.29
CA LYS A 580 41.70 -13.83 11.17
C LYS A 580 42.38 -13.52 12.48
N CYS A 581 41.64 -13.27 13.54
CA CYS A 581 42.19 -12.79 14.81
C CYS A 581 41.63 -13.47 16.06
N GLY A 582 40.70 -14.42 15.92
CA GLY A 582 40.12 -15.17 17.02
C GLY A 582 39.08 -14.43 17.88
N HIS A 583 38.92 -13.11 17.72
CA HIS A 583 37.90 -12.34 18.49
C HIS A 583 36.48 -12.69 18.06
N PRO A 584 35.46 -12.50 18.93
CA PRO A 584 34.08 -12.77 18.57
C PRO A 584 33.64 -11.99 17.34
N MET A 585 32.88 -12.62 16.47
CA MET A 585 32.17 -11.92 15.41
C MET A 585 30.85 -11.36 15.92
N VAL A 586 30.49 -10.20 15.41
CA VAL A 586 29.26 -9.47 15.73
C VAL A 586 28.50 -9.14 14.47
N ILE A 587 27.17 -9.03 14.60
CA ILE A 587 26.30 -8.63 13.49
C ILE A 587 26.21 -7.12 13.48
N LYS A 588 26.75 -6.49 12.43
CA LYS A 588 26.64 -5.04 12.20
C LYS A 588 25.68 -4.74 11.05
N LEU A 589 25.02 -3.59 11.15
CA LEU A 589 24.17 -3.08 10.08
C LEU A 589 25.01 -2.18 9.16
N GLY A 590 25.24 -2.61 7.92
CA GLY A 590 25.90 -1.83 6.88
C GLY A 590 24.93 -1.15 5.92
N ARG A 591 25.47 -0.44 4.92
CA ARG A 591 24.71 0.24 3.87
C ARG A 591 23.82 -0.72 3.05
N PHE A 592 24.22 -1.98 2.95
CA PHE A 592 23.57 -3.02 2.15
C PHE A 592 22.83 -4.07 2.99
N GLY A 593 22.68 -3.86 4.30
CA GLY A 593 22.03 -4.78 5.24
C GLY A 593 22.98 -5.26 6.35
N LYS A 594 22.52 -6.26 7.13
CA LYS A 594 23.32 -6.88 8.18
C LYS A 594 24.47 -7.66 7.58
N PHE A 595 25.64 -7.63 8.25
CA PHE A 595 26.84 -8.40 7.92
C PHE A 595 27.58 -8.77 9.20
N TYR A 596 28.39 -9.81 9.14
CA TYR A 596 29.26 -10.16 10.23
C TYR A 596 30.52 -9.29 10.18
N ALA A 597 30.93 -8.75 11.32
CA ALA A 597 32.16 -7.98 11.48
C ALA A 597 32.91 -8.47 12.71
N CYS A 598 34.22 -8.36 12.67
CA CYS A 598 35.01 -8.66 13.83
C CYS A 598 34.82 -7.59 14.92
N SER A 599 34.63 -8.00 16.18
CA SER A 599 34.51 -7.09 17.32
C SER A 599 35.79 -6.31 17.60
N ASN A 600 36.94 -6.80 17.14
CA ASN A 600 38.24 -6.17 17.30
C ASN A 600 38.55 -5.09 16.22
N PHE A 601 37.52 -4.46 15.66
CA PHE A 601 37.68 -3.28 14.81
C PHE A 601 38.10 -2.07 15.68
N PRO A 602 39.07 -1.23 15.31
CA PRO A 602 39.72 -1.14 13.98
C PRO A 602 40.94 -2.03 13.73
N GLU A 603 41.44 -2.77 14.68
CA GLU A 603 42.63 -3.59 14.53
C GLU A 603 42.41 -4.77 13.56
N CYS A 604 41.20 -5.30 13.52
CA CYS A 604 40.80 -6.32 12.56
C CYS A 604 39.62 -5.86 11.71
N HIS A 605 39.83 -5.67 10.41
CA HIS A 605 38.83 -5.28 9.44
C HIS A 605 38.05 -6.45 8.82
N HIS A 606 38.13 -7.65 9.42
CA HIS A 606 37.45 -8.81 8.85
C HIS A 606 35.93 -8.64 8.87
N THR A 607 35.31 -8.80 7.71
CA THR A 607 33.86 -8.76 7.54
C THR A 607 33.41 -9.90 6.65
N GLN A 608 32.24 -10.47 6.93
CA GLN A 608 31.64 -11.55 6.17
C GLN A 608 30.17 -11.26 5.91
N ALA A 609 29.71 -11.52 4.68
CA ALA A 609 28.30 -11.36 4.36
C ALA A 609 27.46 -12.42 5.09
N ILE A 610 26.30 -12.04 5.60
CA ILE A 610 25.29 -12.99 6.10
C ILE A 610 24.66 -13.65 4.88
N VAL A 611 25.04 -14.89 4.61
CA VAL A 611 24.53 -15.69 3.50
C VAL A 611 23.55 -16.73 4.02
N LYS A 612 22.50 -16.96 3.26
CA LYS A 612 21.52 -17.99 3.57
C LYS A 612 21.92 -19.28 2.88
N ASP A 613 22.49 -20.22 3.65
CA ASP A 613 22.70 -21.59 3.21
C ASP A 613 21.34 -22.25 2.98
N ILE A 614 21.14 -22.85 1.81
CA ILE A 614 19.90 -23.57 1.48
C ILE A 614 19.97 -25.07 1.83
N GLY A 615 21.02 -25.50 2.51
CA GLY A 615 21.21 -26.88 2.99
C GLY A 615 21.61 -27.88 1.89
N ILE A 616 22.15 -27.42 0.77
CA ILE A 616 22.48 -28.26 -0.38
C ILE A 616 23.97 -28.16 -0.69
N THR A 617 24.62 -29.30 -0.86
CA THR A 617 26.01 -29.37 -1.35
C THR A 617 26.03 -28.90 -2.82
N CYS A 618 27.07 -28.16 -3.17
CA CYS A 618 27.21 -27.65 -4.53
C CYS A 618 27.31 -28.79 -5.55
N PRO A 619 26.40 -28.83 -6.54
CA PRO A 619 26.38 -29.92 -7.53
C PRO A 619 27.55 -29.90 -8.49
N THR A 620 28.30 -28.81 -8.58
CA THR A 620 29.45 -28.68 -9.47
C THR A 620 30.74 -29.11 -8.79
N CYS A 621 31.04 -28.67 -7.56
CA CYS A 621 32.29 -28.99 -6.90
C CYS A 621 32.21 -30.10 -5.84
N GLY A 622 31.01 -30.47 -5.40
CA GLY A 622 30.77 -31.48 -4.37
C GLY A 622 31.34 -31.18 -2.97
N LYS A 623 31.94 -29.99 -2.79
CA LYS A 623 32.66 -29.61 -1.55
C LYS A 623 32.05 -28.37 -0.88
N GLY A 624 31.60 -27.41 -1.64
CA GLY A 624 30.97 -26.17 -1.15
C GLY A 624 29.48 -26.33 -0.92
N LYS A 625 28.88 -25.35 -0.27
CA LYS A 625 27.42 -25.27 -0.05
C LYS A 625 26.78 -24.29 -1.03
N VAL A 626 25.53 -24.56 -1.40
CA VAL A 626 24.76 -23.62 -2.21
C VAL A 626 24.14 -22.58 -1.31
N ILE A 627 24.43 -21.30 -1.59
CA ILE A 627 23.95 -20.14 -0.83
C ILE A 627 23.09 -19.23 -1.70
N GLU A 628 22.08 -18.62 -1.07
CA GLU A 628 21.26 -17.60 -1.70
C GLU A 628 22.02 -16.26 -1.75
N ARG A 629 22.13 -15.67 -2.93
CA ARG A 629 22.75 -14.37 -3.19
C ARG A 629 21.81 -13.43 -3.93
N LYS A 630 22.13 -12.14 -3.92
CA LYS A 630 21.40 -11.11 -4.69
C LYS A 630 22.32 -10.50 -5.75
N SER A 631 21.83 -10.41 -6.97
CA SER A 631 22.52 -9.74 -8.06
C SER A 631 22.51 -8.20 -7.88
N LYS A 632 23.30 -7.46 -8.65
CA LYS A 632 23.29 -5.97 -8.67
C LYS A 632 21.91 -5.38 -8.95
N LYS A 633 21.02 -6.13 -9.63
CA LYS A 633 19.61 -5.77 -9.90
C LYS A 633 18.64 -6.28 -8.82
N ASN A 634 19.16 -6.67 -7.65
CA ASN A 634 18.39 -7.19 -6.49
C ASN A 634 17.59 -8.48 -6.79
N ARG A 635 17.96 -9.24 -7.81
CA ARG A 635 17.35 -10.53 -8.16
C ARG A 635 18.09 -11.65 -7.42
N ILE A 636 17.34 -12.56 -6.80
CA ILE A 636 17.87 -13.73 -6.10
C ILE A 636 18.45 -14.69 -7.12
N PHE A 637 19.63 -15.24 -6.81
CA PHE A 637 20.26 -16.36 -7.48
C PHE A 637 20.97 -17.24 -6.45
N TYR A 638 21.30 -18.45 -6.83
CA TYR A 638 21.97 -19.44 -6.00
C TYR A 638 23.36 -19.68 -6.53
N GLY A 639 24.36 -19.67 -5.66
CA GLY A 639 25.75 -19.85 -6.05
C GLY A 639 26.52 -20.66 -5.02
N CYS A 640 27.68 -21.18 -5.39
CA CYS A 640 28.56 -21.85 -4.45
C CYS A 640 29.21 -20.83 -3.47
N ASP A 641 29.33 -21.21 -2.20
CA ASP A 641 30.04 -20.43 -1.18
C ASP A 641 31.57 -20.34 -1.44
N ARG A 642 32.10 -21.26 -2.21
CA ARG A 642 33.53 -21.32 -2.60
C ARG A 642 33.88 -20.50 -3.85
N TYR A 643 33.02 -19.56 -4.26
CA TYR A 643 33.38 -18.62 -5.32
C TYR A 643 34.58 -17.75 -4.87
N PRO A 644 35.66 -17.54 -5.68
CA PRO A 644 35.75 -17.84 -7.13
C PRO A 644 36.28 -19.24 -7.49
N GLU A 645 36.64 -20.08 -6.54
CA GLU A 645 37.15 -21.44 -6.82
C GLU A 645 36.13 -22.35 -7.51
N CYS A 646 34.85 -22.07 -7.28
CA CYS A 646 33.74 -22.74 -7.93
C CYS A 646 32.71 -21.70 -8.43
N GLU A 647 32.51 -21.65 -9.75
CA GLU A 647 31.64 -20.68 -10.43
C GLU A 647 30.20 -21.16 -10.57
N PHE A 648 29.75 -22.13 -9.77
CA PHE A 648 28.37 -22.59 -9.82
C PHE A 648 27.36 -21.46 -9.58
N VAL A 649 26.45 -21.27 -10.54
CA VAL A 649 25.35 -20.30 -10.46
C VAL A 649 24.05 -20.90 -11.00
N SER A 650 22.96 -20.73 -10.28
CA SER A 650 21.61 -21.08 -10.72
C SER A 650 20.64 -19.94 -10.42
N TRP A 651 19.76 -19.62 -11.38
CA TRP A 651 18.68 -18.63 -11.20
C TRP A 651 17.43 -19.23 -10.56
N ASP A 652 17.30 -20.56 -10.64
CA ASP A 652 16.25 -21.31 -9.98
C ASP A 652 16.85 -22.04 -8.76
N LYS A 653 16.04 -22.28 -7.73
CA LYS A 653 16.51 -22.89 -6.49
C LYS A 653 16.83 -24.36 -6.69
N PRO A 654 18.08 -24.82 -6.51
CA PRO A 654 18.43 -26.24 -6.53
C PRO A 654 17.70 -27.04 -5.44
N VAL A 655 17.43 -28.32 -5.69
CA VAL A 655 16.69 -29.19 -4.74
C VAL A 655 17.54 -30.31 -4.12
N GLY A 656 18.86 -30.31 -4.38
CA GLY A 656 19.81 -31.24 -3.73
C GLY A 656 19.82 -32.67 -4.24
N ARG A 657 19.20 -32.93 -5.40
CA ARG A 657 19.22 -34.23 -6.07
C ARG A 657 19.40 -34.07 -7.57
N ASN A 658 19.90 -35.12 -8.20
CA ASN A 658 20.17 -35.16 -9.64
C ASN A 658 18.97 -35.69 -10.45
N CYS A 659 18.97 -35.36 -11.71
CA CYS A 659 17.97 -35.78 -12.68
C CYS A 659 18.14 -37.28 -13.00
N PRO A 660 17.09 -38.09 -12.93
CA PRO A 660 17.17 -39.51 -13.24
C PRO A 660 17.43 -39.82 -14.75
N LYS A 661 17.25 -38.80 -15.63
CA LYS A 661 17.47 -38.97 -17.09
C LYS A 661 18.90 -38.58 -17.52
N CYS A 662 19.54 -37.57 -16.89
CA CYS A 662 20.79 -37.04 -17.41
C CYS A 662 21.80 -36.65 -16.33
N ASP A 663 21.52 -36.97 -15.07
CA ASP A 663 22.38 -36.74 -13.89
C ASP A 663 22.73 -35.27 -13.59
N HIS A 664 22.16 -34.29 -14.29
CA HIS A 664 22.29 -32.89 -13.95
C HIS A 664 21.38 -32.53 -12.76
N TYR A 665 21.73 -31.49 -12.00
CA TYR A 665 20.96 -31.07 -10.84
C TYR A 665 19.54 -30.63 -11.19
N LEU A 666 18.61 -30.90 -10.27
CA LEU A 666 17.21 -30.48 -10.36
C LEU A 666 17.00 -29.14 -9.67
N VAL A 667 16.03 -28.37 -10.16
CA VAL A 667 15.67 -27.05 -9.66
C VAL A 667 14.17 -26.89 -9.47
N GLU A 668 13.75 -26.07 -8.50
CA GLU A 668 12.35 -25.64 -8.34
C GLU A 668 12.01 -24.59 -9.40
N LYS A 669 11.03 -24.88 -10.28
CA LYS A 669 10.43 -23.93 -11.22
C LYS A 669 8.96 -23.67 -10.90
N LYS A 670 8.50 -22.46 -11.22
CA LYS A 670 7.06 -22.15 -11.17
C LYS A 670 6.39 -22.59 -12.48
N GLY A 671 5.62 -23.65 -12.43
CA GLY A 671 4.77 -24.14 -13.53
C GLY A 671 3.36 -23.51 -13.52
N ARG A 672 2.55 -23.77 -14.56
CA ARG A 672 1.16 -23.30 -14.69
C ARG A 672 0.22 -23.79 -13.59
N GLY A 673 0.53 -24.94 -12.95
CA GLY A 673 -0.27 -25.57 -11.88
C GLY A 673 0.32 -25.46 -10.47
N GLY A 674 1.46 -24.81 -10.27
CA GLY A 674 2.15 -24.73 -8.97
C GLY A 674 3.67 -24.82 -9.07
N LYS A 675 4.32 -25.28 -8.01
CA LYS A 675 5.75 -25.56 -8.03
C LYS A 675 5.99 -26.91 -8.72
N GLN A 676 6.92 -26.92 -9.66
CA GLN A 676 7.43 -28.11 -10.34
C GLN A 676 8.93 -28.25 -10.09
N ILE A 677 9.42 -29.46 -10.00
CA ILE A 677 10.85 -29.74 -10.05
C ILE A 677 11.20 -30.08 -11.49
N ALA A 678 12.21 -29.41 -12.03
CA ALA A 678 12.65 -29.58 -13.40
C ALA A 678 14.15 -29.76 -13.47
N CYS A 679 14.61 -30.50 -14.47
CA CYS A 679 16.04 -30.61 -14.73
C CYS A 679 16.62 -29.28 -15.24
N SER A 680 17.85 -28.97 -14.84
CA SER A 680 18.59 -27.80 -15.31
C SER A 680 19.05 -27.94 -16.77
N ASN A 681 19.11 -29.16 -17.31
CA ASN A 681 19.70 -29.47 -18.61
C ASN A 681 18.75 -30.17 -19.61
N CYS A 682 17.85 -31.05 -19.16
CA CYS A 682 16.96 -31.79 -20.06
C CYS A 682 15.47 -31.46 -19.80
N ASP A 683 14.57 -32.12 -20.51
CA ASP A 683 13.12 -31.93 -20.47
C ASP A 683 12.41 -32.57 -19.27
N TYR A 684 13.15 -33.22 -18.38
CA TYR A 684 12.57 -33.91 -17.20
C TYR A 684 11.88 -32.90 -16.27
N LYS A 685 10.66 -33.22 -15.90
CA LYS A 685 9.83 -32.46 -14.96
C LYS A 685 8.99 -33.42 -14.12
N GLU A 686 8.80 -33.06 -12.86
CA GLU A 686 7.87 -33.73 -11.95
C GLU A 686 7.07 -32.70 -11.15
N ASP A 687 5.84 -33.03 -10.80
CA ASP A 687 5.01 -32.16 -9.97
C ASP A 687 5.33 -32.41 -8.49
N VAL A 688 5.45 -31.33 -7.75
CA VAL A 688 5.60 -31.41 -6.29
C VAL A 688 4.23 -31.74 -5.72
N GLN A 689 4.03 -32.96 -5.23
CA GLN A 689 2.85 -33.31 -4.45
C GLN A 689 2.74 -32.36 -3.25
N LYS A 690 1.55 -31.80 -3.06
CA LYS A 690 1.24 -30.87 -1.96
C LYS A 690 1.35 -31.52 -0.61
#